data_e5da60b616d3d933284f192fccc784c5
#
_entry.id   e5da60b616d3d933284f192fccc784c5
#
_cell.length_a   1.000
_cell.length_b   1.000
_cell.length_c   1.000
_cell.angle_alpha   90.00
_cell.angle_beta   90.00
_cell.angle_gamma   90.00
#
_symmetry.space_group_name_H-M   'P 1'
#
loop_
_entity.id
_entity.type
_entity.pdbx_description
1 polymer ?
#
loop_
_entity_poly.entity_id
_entity_poly.type
_entity_poly.pdbx_seq_one_letter_code
_entity_poly.pdbx_strand_id
1 'polypeptide(L)'
;MKRIIPILLLLWALPLWGQPPGMRIRPGQGSDRAFFVMMEVADSLSGEPVPFASVYLKPAKDTIITNFTLSDAKGKAFLSNVVRGEYSVNVEMMGYLPYRKVMYFTSGKDLGRILMKEDKQMLEAATVSAAVAPVEMKGDTLVYNAAAFSIAENDVLRDLLKKMPGIEVEEDGSVKVQGESVNQITVNGRTFFMGDKRAALDNLPAKAVEKIKVTDHESDMEKVTGIRNNSATRSRNMDVSLKQEYKNGTFGNLQAHGGASLPSKDQDEMLASIPFLWNISGLLSTFRDKDQLTFVGRGQNVENGSRMVVRQGSGLTTGGQAGVNYNTDRIKKADAGVSIYYNGTSKDNASRSSSEEFPLSGDEVHSSKTSNSTTDAHQVTASLSLRSKRNQRGLFFDFDPRITFRDQSSVSASTSASEVNGVQSNSSNSNNSSKSRSLSSNGRLTFAYGKFAKKGRSVSVNGQYNIGGSKGDSRDYSLTQFAASGASSERDLHYDNNGGNGSGSLSLGYAEPIADKWKIQTTMDGSVSRSRQNKDAFNADGSANDYYTTASLNRSLTGRGAVLAQYSTDKSVLQAGISVNSSNLYTYSKSLGQEKELGIGEWQWNWAPQLSYLHGNTYISYHGHSSQPNQEKMISLLDITDPLRISTGNIYLRPGFTHSLSFRAGIGRRRGGRVSLEDRLSGARELSRGSLNVTASASMNQNSVVSATWYDADRVRYTVPVNTRRPAWSANTSVTGYRALDEKQYWRLMLSGMVNFRSSVNYQPVGTLPGIDSKTFDYNAFMASFWGDASGNRFYDGSSGFRESLTRQLGYSATLDLTYSNPKKLRFTFTNSFIGSNAWYSLDNKANTNTYVYTLSLDATYATPHQFNLNGYYSLQRYFGYSDSFSKLTNALNFTVTKDWRAFTFSAQARDILNNGLTVSHAVSETGTTDSYRLSMGRHFLLGVTWRFGRMGNIQMNRANRASEGIQRDF
;
A
#
# COMPACT_ATOMS: atom_id res chain seq x y z
N MET A 1 5.54 -5.36 -34.55
CA MET A 1 4.16 -4.86 -34.40
C MET A 1 3.06 -5.77 -34.95
N LYS A 2 3.26 -6.55 -36.04
CA LYS A 2 2.19 -7.42 -36.61
C LYS A 2 1.82 -8.69 -35.80
N ARG A 3 2.54 -9.06 -34.75
CA ARG A 3 2.27 -10.29 -33.94
C ARG A 3 1.73 -10.02 -32.51
N ILE A 4 1.62 -8.76 -32.08
CA ILE A 4 1.10 -8.37 -30.76
C ILE A 4 -0.38 -7.94 -30.84
N ILE A 5 -0.80 -7.47 -32.00
CA ILE A 5 -2.20 -7.09 -32.26
C ILE A 5 -3.22 -8.22 -32.00
N PRO A 6 -2.96 -9.51 -32.32
CA PRO A 6 -3.93 -10.56 -32.02
C PRO A 6 -4.11 -10.86 -30.52
N ILE A 7 -3.11 -10.58 -29.65
CA ILE A 7 -3.26 -10.79 -28.21
C ILE A 7 -4.07 -9.66 -27.56
N LEU A 8 -3.88 -8.43 -28.02
CA LEU A 8 -4.72 -7.29 -27.61
C LEU A 8 -6.14 -7.37 -28.17
N LEU A 9 -6.31 -7.91 -29.37
CA LEU A 9 -7.64 -8.18 -29.95
C LEU A 9 -8.34 -9.37 -29.26
N LEU A 10 -7.62 -10.34 -28.71
CA LEU A 10 -8.20 -11.41 -27.89
C LEU A 10 -8.74 -10.89 -26.55
N LEU A 11 -8.18 -9.84 -26.02
CA LEU A 11 -8.70 -9.14 -24.82
C LEU A 11 -9.91 -8.23 -25.16
N TRP A 12 -10.03 -7.79 -26.43
CA TRP A 12 -11.18 -7.01 -26.92
C TRP A 12 -12.29 -7.87 -27.52
N ALA A 13 -11.97 -9.13 -27.86
CA ALA A 13 -12.91 -10.08 -28.46
C ALA A 13 -13.57 -11.02 -27.42
N LEU A 14 -13.55 -10.68 -26.14
CA LEU A 14 -14.51 -11.26 -25.18
C LEU A 14 -15.89 -10.67 -25.52
N PRO A 15 -16.76 -11.43 -26.17
CA PRO A 15 -18.05 -10.90 -26.56
C PRO A 15 -18.85 -10.51 -25.33
N LEU A 16 -19.42 -9.33 -25.36
CA LEU A 16 -20.66 -8.99 -24.67
C LEU A 16 -21.73 -9.99 -25.14
N TRP A 17 -21.69 -11.20 -24.66
CA TRP A 17 -22.77 -12.13 -24.93
C TRP A 17 -23.96 -11.72 -24.10
N GLY A 18 -24.79 -10.94 -24.75
CA GLY A 18 -26.21 -10.92 -24.48
C GLY A 18 -26.73 -12.35 -24.47
N GLN A 19 -27.78 -12.57 -23.75
CA GLN A 19 -28.47 -13.83 -23.53
C GLN A 19 -28.49 -14.75 -24.76
N PRO A 20 -28.18 -16.05 -24.62
CA PRO A 20 -28.36 -16.98 -25.71
C PRO A 20 -29.86 -17.14 -26.01
N PRO A 21 -30.26 -17.19 -27.28
CA PRO A 21 -31.63 -17.47 -27.66
C PRO A 21 -32.03 -18.89 -27.24
N GLY A 22 -33.22 -18.99 -26.72
CA GLY A 22 -33.96 -20.13 -26.25
C GLY A 22 -33.49 -21.54 -26.63
N MET A 23 -32.95 -22.24 -25.66
CA MET A 23 -32.79 -23.68 -25.70
C MET A 23 -34.08 -24.30 -25.17
N ARG A 24 -34.88 -24.91 -26.07
CA ARG A 24 -36.00 -25.79 -25.70
C ARG A 24 -35.43 -27.00 -24.97
N ILE A 25 -35.62 -27.06 -23.66
CA ILE A 25 -35.27 -28.22 -22.84
C ILE A 25 -36.46 -29.19 -22.87
N ARG A 26 -36.17 -30.42 -23.26
CA ARG A 26 -37.11 -31.56 -23.12
C ARG A 26 -37.35 -31.82 -21.64
N PRO A 27 -38.58 -32.17 -21.22
CA PRO A 27 -38.86 -32.50 -19.82
C PRO A 27 -38.33 -33.89 -19.51
N GLY A 28 -37.39 -33.94 -18.57
CA GLY A 28 -36.85 -35.20 -18.04
C GLY A 28 -35.70 -35.01 -17.11
N GLN A 29 -35.96 -35.17 -15.81
CA GLN A 29 -35.07 -35.26 -14.64
C GLN A 29 -34.80 -33.96 -13.88
N GLY A 30 -35.24 -33.97 -12.60
CA GLY A 30 -35.37 -32.89 -11.66
C GLY A 30 -34.08 -32.08 -11.40
N SER A 31 -34.07 -30.85 -11.84
CA SER A 31 -33.21 -29.80 -11.28
C SER A 31 -34.02 -29.04 -10.23
N ASP A 32 -33.46 -28.85 -9.05
CA ASP A 32 -34.00 -28.00 -7.98
C ASP A 32 -34.15 -26.56 -8.49
N ARG A 33 -35.27 -26.23 -9.11
CA ARG A 33 -35.57 -24.84 -9.52
C ARG A 33 -35.88 -24.03 -8.28
N ALA A 34 -35.14 -22.95 -8.07
CA ALA A 34 -35.46 -21.97 -7.04
C ALA A 34 -36.77 -21.23 -7.38
N PHE A 35 -37.62 -21.04 -6.42
CA PHE A 35 -38.92 -20.40 -6.55
C PHE A 35 -39.15 -19.33 -5.49
N PHE A 36 -40.30 -18.65 -5.57
CA PHE A 36 -40.70 -17.61 -4.62
C PHE A 36 -41.76 -18.14 -3.65
N VAL A 37 -41.65 -17.72 -2.38
CA VAL A 37 -42.69 -17.87 -1.37
C VAL A 37 -43.15 -16.49 -0.95
N MET A 38 -44.46 -16.24 -1.01
CA MET A 38 -45.02 -14.93 -0.64
C MET A 38 -46.09 -15.11 0.45
N MET A 39 -46.30 -14.04 1.23
CA MET A 39 -47.31 -13.99 2.29
C MET A 39 -47.66 -12.54 2.64
N GLU A 40 -48.78 -12.34 3.30
CA GLU A 40 -49.19 -11.08 3.91
C GLU A 40 -49.26 -11.23 5.41
N VAL A 41 -48.55 -10.36 6.14
CA VAL A 41 -48.55 -10.34 7.60
C VAL A 41 -49.54 -9.28 8.10
N ALA A 42 -50.49 -9.70 8.94
CA ALA A 42 -51.51 -8.82 9.48
C ALA A 42 -51.71 -9.04 10.97
N ASP A 43 -52.20 -8.04 11.68
CA ASP A 43 -52.62 -8.12 13.06
C ASP A 43 -53.89 -8.97 13.18
N SER A 44 -53.94 -9.84 14.18
CA SER A 44 -55.03 -10.80 14.37
C SER A 44 -56.35 -10.19 14.90
N LEU A 45 -56.27 -9.01 15.53
CA LEU A 45 -57.44 -8.31 16.13
C LEU A 45 -57.96 -7.22 15.23
N SER A 46 -57.12 -6.36 14.73
CA SER A 46 -57.47 -5.25 13.86
C SER A 46 -57.59 -5.62 12.38
N GLY A 47 -56.92 -6.69 11.97
CA GLY A 47 -56.80 -7.08 10.56
C GLY A 47 -55.95 -6.13 9.73
N GLU A 48 -55.32 -5.13 10.36
CA GLU A 48 -54.41 -4.20 9.66
C GLU A 48 -53.09 -4.87 9.29
N PRO A 49 -52.44 -4.45 8.17
CA PRO A 49 -51.17 -5.00 7.78
C PRO A 49 -50.08 -4.64 8.79
N VAL A 50 -49.23 -5.60 9.15
CA VAL A 50 -48.07 -5.40 10.03
C VAL A 50 -46.81 -5.12 9.16
N PRO A 51 -46.39 -3.86 9.04
CA PRO A 51 -45.18 -3.49 8.27
C PRO A 51 -43.92 -3.81 9.02
N PHE A 52 -42.86 -4.13 8.25
CA PHE A 52 -41.51 -4.41 8.76
C PHE A 52 -41.38 -5.65 9.67
N ALA A 53 -42.35 -6.57 9.66
CA ALA A 53 -42.19 -7.86 10.31
C ALA A 53 -41.06 -8.65 9.64
N SER A 54 -40.21 -9.28 10.45
CA SER A 54 -39.11 -10.13 9.98
C SER A 54 -39.69 -11.49 9.55
N VAL A 55 -39.53 -11.85 8.27
CA VAL A 55 -39.99 -13.12 7.71
C VAL A 55 -38.81 -13.91 7.20
N TYR A 56 -38.61 -15.14 7.71
CA TYR A 56 -37.47 -15.96 7.32
C TYR A 56 -37.74 -17.45 7.32
N LEU A 57 -36.95 -18.18 6.52
CA LEU A 57 -36.98 -19.63 6.42
C LEU A 57 -35.71 -20.23 7.03
N LYS A 58 -35.91 -21.31 7.82
CA LYS A 58 -34.85 -22.23 8.26
C LYS A 58 -35.16 -23.62 7.75
N PRO A 59 -34.21 -24.41 7.22
CA PRO A 59 -34.41 -25.84 7.01
C PRO A 59 -34.85 -26.49 8.31
N ALA A 60 -35.82 -27.40 8.29
CA ALA A 60 -36.41 -27.97 9.50
C ALA A 60 -35.39 -28.66 10.43
N LYS A 61 -34.27 -29.12 9.88
CA LYS A 61 -33.19 -29.81 10.59
C LYS A 61 -31.94 -28.94 10.80
N ASP A 62 -31.97 -27.61 10.52
CA ASP A 62 -30.86 -26.71 10.64
C ASP A 62 -31.27 -25.41 11.36
N THR A 63 -30.35 -24.79 12.06
CA THR A 63 -30.55 -23.49 12.75
C THR A 63 -30.21 -22.29 11.88
N ILE A 64 -29.69 -22.50 10.67
CA ILE A 64 -29.25 -21.46 9.76
C ILE A 64 -30.44 -20.90 8.96
N ILE A 65 -30.58 -19.57 8.94
CA ILE A 65 -31.54 -18.88 8.08
C ILE A 65 -31.07 -18.95 6.63
N THR A 66 -31.88 -19.53 5.74
CA THR A 66 -31.55 -19.63 4.31
C THR A 66 -32.14 -18.48 3.50
N ASN A 67 -33.33 -18.01 3.87
CA ASN A 67 -34.07 -16.96 3.17
C ASN A 67 -34.62 -15.97 4.20
N PHE A 68 -34.57 -14.67 3.92
CA PHE A 68 -35.01 -13.60 4.81
C PHE A 68 -35.60 -12.45 4.01
N THR A 69 -36.67 -11.84 4.52
CA THR A 69 -37.25 -10.59 4.03
C THR A 69 -37.96 -9.85 5.15
N LEU A 70 -38.35 -8.59 4.92
CA LEU A 70 -39.26 -7.83 5.77
C LEU A 70 -40.58 -7.63 5.04
N SER A 71 -41.67 -7.61 5.77
CA SER A 71 -42.97 -7.20 5.22
C SER A 71 -42.94 -5.72 4.79
N ASP A 72 -43.57 -5.38 3.69
CA ASP A 72 -43.70 -4.03 3.17
C ASP A 72 -44.74 -3.21 3.96
N ALA A 73 -45.01 -1.97 3.55
CA ALA A 73 -46.01 -1.11 4.19
C ALA A 73 -47.45 -1.66 4.12
N LYS A 74 -47.70 -2.65 3.25
CA LYS A 74 -48.99 -3.37 3.13
C LYS A 74 -48.96 -4.76 3.75
N GLY A 75 -47.93 -5.04 4.57
CA GLY A 75 -47.76 -6.34 5.22
C GLY A 75 -47.27 -7.47 4.28
N LYS A 76 -47.00 -7.22 3.00
CA LYS A 76 -46.59 -8.28 2.04
C LYS A 76 -45.09 -8.59 2.17
N ALA A 77 -44.76 -9.89 2.18
CA ALA A 77 -43.40 -10.41 2.28
C ALA A 77 -43.14 -11.39 1.13
N PHE A 78 -41.92 -11.25 0.50
CA PHE A 78 -41.49 -12.09 -0.63
C PHE A 78 -40.15 -12.73 -0.31
N LEU A 79 -40.10 -14.05 -0.26
CA LEU A 79 -38.87 -14.83 -0.10
C LEU A 79 -38.48 -15.42 -1.46
N SER A 80 -37.37 -14.98 -2.00
CA SER A 80 -36.83 -15.44 -3.29
C SER A 80 -35.79 -16.55 -3.08
N ASN A 81 -35.53 -17.32 -4.15
CA ASN A 81 -34.51 -18.37 -4.17
C ASN A 81 -34.78 -19.52 -3.15
N VAL A 82 -35.99 -19.82 -2.85
CA VAL A 82 -36.37 -20.98 -2.06
C VAL A 82 -36.20 -22.23 -2.91
N VAL A 83 -35.49 -23.23 -2.43
CA VAL A 83 -35.31 -24.52 -3.10
C VAL A 83 -36.25 -25.56 -2.47
N ARG A 84 -36.50 -26.62 -3.18
CA ARG A 84 -37.34 -27.72 -2.68
C ARG A 84 -36.79 -28.26 -1.36
N GLY A 85 -37.65 -28.33 -0.33
CA GLY A 85 -37.21 -28.78 1.00
C GLY A 85 -38.24 -28.48 2.09
N GLU A 86 -37.96 -28.99 3.29
CA GLU A 86 -38.73 -28.75 4.49
C GLU A 86 -38.16 -27.57 5.25
N TYR A 87 -38.97 -26.56 5.56
CA TYR A 87 -38.54 -25.32 6.20
C TYR A 87 -39.48 -24.95 7.35
N SER A 88 -38.92 -24.39 8.39
CA SER A 88 -39.64 -23.59 9.38
C SER A 88 -39.83 -22.18 8.84
N VAL A 89 -41.07 -21.79 8.57
CA VAL A 89 -41.45 -20.40 8.26
C VAL A 89 -41.61 -19.66 9.56
N ASN A 90 -40.87 -18.58 9.73
CA ASN A 90 -40.89 -17.78 10.95
C ASN A 90 -41.23 -16.32 10.61
N VAL A 91 -42.16 -15.75 11.39
CA VAL A 91 -42.53 -14.33 11.30
C VAL A 91 -42.40 -13.72 12.69
N GLU A 92 -41.61 -12.67 12.84
CA GLU A 92 -41.34 -12.04 14.13
C GLU A 92 -41.47 -10.51 13.99
N MET A 93 -42.17 -9.89 14.95
CA MET A 93 -42.28 -8.44 15.08
C MET A 93 -42.33 -8.06 16.55
N MET A 94 -41.67 -6.95 16.91
CA MET A 94 -41.70 -6.44 18.30
C MET A 94 -43.13 -6.06 18.69
N GLY A 95 -43.60 -6.59 19.85
CA GLY A 95 -44.98 -6.43 20.32
C GLY A 95 -45.95 -7.52 19.89
N TYR A 96 -45.48 -8.55 19.14
CA TYR A 96 -46.27 -9.66 18.68
C TYR A 96 -45.67 -11.01 19.08
N LEU A 97 -46.48 -12.00 19.35
CA LEU A 97 -46.07 -13.40 19.55
C LEU A 97 -45.48 -13.96 18.24
N PRO A 98 -44.27 -14.59 18.27
CA PRO A 98 -43.63 -15.14 17.08
C PRO A 98 -44.52 -16.21 16.43
N TYR A 99 -44.70 -16.10 15.11
CA TYR A 99 -45.32 -17.14 14.30
C TYR A 99 -44.29 -18.13 13.80
N ARG A 100 -44.53 -19.44 14.01
CA ARG A 100 -43.64 -20.51 13.50
C ARG A 100 -44.46 -21.66 12.98
N LYS A 101 -44.14 -22.11 11.75
CA LYS A 101 -44.81 -23.28 11.11
C LYS A 101 -43.83 -24.01 10.22
N VAL A 102 -43.73 -25.31 10.38
CA VAL A 102 -42.91 -26.16 9.51
C VAL A 102 -43.75 -26.54 8.28
N MET A 103 -43.15 -26.37 7.10
CA MET A 103 -43.81 -26.62 5.80
C MET A 103 -42.82 -27.18 4.80
N TYR A 104 -43.29 -28.08 3.95
CA TYR A 104 -42.53 -28.61 2.82
C TYR A 104 -42.87 -27.86 1.54
N PHE A 105 -41.88 -27.30 0.88
CA PHE A 105 -42.04 -26.56 -0.37
C PHE A 105 -41.55 -27.40 -1.55
N THR A 106 -42.39 -27.57 -2.57
CA THR A 106 -42.10 -28.26 -3.85
C THR A 106 -41.99 -27.28 -5.00
N SER A 107 -42.66 -26.14 -4.89
CA SER A 107 -42.79 -25.09 -5.89
C SER A 107 -43.11 -23.75 -5.22
N GLY A 108 -43.13 -22.67 -5.98
CA GLY A 108 -43.57 -21.36 -5.51
C GLY A 108 -44.95 -21.41 -4.90
N LYS A 109 -45.11 -20.78 -3.71
CA LYS A 109 -46.34 -20.84 -2.94
C LYS A 109 -46.65 -19.47 -2.33
N ASP A 110 -47.91 -19.10 -2.42
CA ASP A 110 -48.53 -18.05 -1.62
C ASP A 110 -49.08 -18.69 -0.33
N LEU A 111 -48.56 -18.22 0.82
CA LEU A 111 -49.00 -18.71 2.12
C LEU A 111 -50.24 -17.96 2.63
N GLY A 112 -50.75 -17.00 1.85
CA GLY A 112 -51.89 -16.18 2.21
C GLY A 112 -51.56 -15.24 3.38
N ARG A 113 -52.60 -14.95 4.16
CA ARG A 113 -52.53 -13.99 5.27
C ARG A 113 -52.08 -14.71 6.55
N ILE A 114 -50.98 -14.27 7.12
CA ILE A 114 -50.45 -14.74 8.40
C ILE A 114 -50.87 -13.73 9.48
N LEU A 115 -51.71 -14.20 10.42
CA LEU A 115 -52.24 -13.38 11.50
C LEU A 115 -51.29 -13.45 12.73
N MET A 116 -50.75 -12.33 13.14
CA MET A 116 -49.92 -12.19 14.33
C MET A 116 -50.74 -11.69 15.51
N LYS A 117 -50.57 -12.33 16.69
CA LYS A 117 -51.23 -11.91 17.94
C LYS A 117 -50.36 -10.96 18.72
N GLU A 118 -50.93 -9.85 19.23
CA GLU A 118 -50.22 -8.97 20.15
C GLU A 118 -49.79 -9.68 21.44
N ASP A 119 -48.55 -9.44 21.89
CA ASP A 119 -48.05 -9.95 23.15
C ASP A 119 -48.24 -8.90 24.24
N LYS A 120 -49.25 -9.10 25.09
CA LYS A 120 -49.59 -8.18 26.21
C LYS A 120 -48.71 -8.34 27.44
N GLN A 121 -47.80 -9.33 27.51
CA GLN A 121 -46.92 -9.62 28.66
C GLN A 121 -45.49 -9.08 28.56
N MET A 122 -45.15 -8.37 27.50
CA MET A 122 -43.77 -8.02 27.17
C MET A 122 -43.33 -6.64 27.70
N LEU A 123 -43.63 -6.29 28.96
CA LEU A 123 -43.09 -5.10 29.63
C LEU A 123 -41.98 -5.40 30.65
N GLU A 124 -41.67 -6.68 30.92
CA GLU A 124 -40.56 -7.08 31.79
C GLU A 124 -39.76 -8.21 31.18
N ALA A 125 -38.49 -7.91 30.85
CA ALA A 125 -37.43 -8.83 30.44
C ALA A 125 -37.55 -9.51 29.08
N ALA A 126 -37.43 -8.75 28.00
CA ALA A 126 -37.18 -9.32 26.67
C ALA A 126 -35.70 -9.60 26.44
N THR A 127 -35.27 -10.84 26.66
CA THR A 127 -34.08 -11.37 26.04
C THR A 127 -34.42 -11.79 24.61
N VAL A 128 -34.37 -10.86 23.65
CA VAL A 128 -34.69 -11.14 22.25
C VAL A 128 -33.52 -11.83 21.60
N SER A 129 -33.59 -13.13 21.35
CA SER A 129 -32.74 -13.79 20.35
C SER A 129 -33.39 -13.62 18.94
N ALA A 130 -33.47 -12.40 18.47
CA ALA A 130 -33.78 -12.14 17.07
C ALA A 130 -32.62 -12.66 16.21
N ALA A 131 -32.93 -13.49 15.20
CA ALA A 131 -31.94 -13.90 14.21
C ALA A 131 -31.50 -12.65 13.40
N VAL A 132 -30.35 -12.14 13.75
CA VAL A 132 -29.83 -10.88 13.19
C VAL A 132 -29.30 -11.12 11.79
N ALA A 133 -29.66 -10.25 10.83
CA ALA A 133 -29.16 -10.33 9.46
C ALA A 133 -27.62 -10.32 9.43
N PRO A 134 -26.97 -11.28 8.76
CA PRO A 134 -25.50 -11.36 8.72
C PRO A 134 -24.82 -10.10 8.21
N VAL A 135 -25.47 -9.43 7.26
CA VAL A 135 -24.96 -8.20 6.63
C VAL A 135 -26.13 -7.26 6.38
N GLU A 136 -26.07 -6.07 6.92
CA GLU A 136 -27.05 -5.00 6.66
C GLU A 136 -26.36 -3.75 6.13
N MET A 137 -27.11 -2.94 5.42
CA MET A 137 -26.66 -1.64 4.94
C MET A 137 -27.42 -0.54 5.67
N LYS A 138 -26.69 0.31 6.40
CA LYS A 138 -27.25 1.52 7.05
C LYS A 138 -26.71 2.75 6.37
N GLY A 139 -27.52 3.36 5.49
CA GLY A 139 -27.04 4.49 4.67
C GLY A 139 -25.94 4.04 3.71
N ASP A 140 -24.74 4.61 3.84
CA ASP A 140 -23.51 4.29 3.10
C ASP A 140 -22.60 3.29 3.83
N THR A 141 -22.99 2.84 5.03
CA THR A 141 -22.21 1.94 5.89
C THR A 141 -22.65 0.50 5.73
N LEU A 142 -21.71 -0.39 5.39
CA LEU A 142 -21.91 -1.82 5.42
C LEU A 142 -21.66 -2.34 6.83
N VAL A 143 -22.66 -2.95 7.44
CA VAL A 143 -22.59 -3.49 8.79
C VAL A 143 -22.66 -5.01 8.74
N TYR A 144 -21.59 -5.68 9.16
CA TYR A 144 -21.55 -7.11 9.41
C TYR A 144 -21.87 -7.38 10.87
N ASN A 145 -22.75 -8.34 11.13
CA ASN A 145 -23.05 -8.77 12.48
C ASN A 145 -22.24 -10.01 12.84
N ALA A 146 -21.34 -9.89 13.82
CA ALA A 146 -20.45 -10.98 14.20
C ALA A 146 -21.19 -12.23 14.70
N ALA A 147 -22.35 -12.06 15.34
CA ALA A 147 -23.14 -13.17 15.88
C ALA A 147 -23.73 -14.10 14.79
N ALA A 148 -23.79 -13.67 13.54
CA ALA A 148 -24.27 -14.47 12.42
C ALA A 148 -23.21 -15.42 11.84
N PHE A 149 -21.96 -15.36 12.31
CA PHE A 149 -20.86 -16.17 11.80
C PHE A 149 -20.37 -17.14 12.88
N SER A 150 -20.07 -18.38 12.46
CA SER A 150 -19.53 -19.38 13.39
C SER A 150 -18.12 -18.98 13.83
N ILE A 151 -17.94 -18.79 15.13
CA ILE A 151 -16.69 -18.36 15.75
C ILE A 151 -16.19 -19.48 16.67
N ALA A 152 -14.97 -19.95 16.46
CA ALA A 152 -14.30 -20.86 17.38
C ALA A 152 -13.80 -20.10 18.63
N GLU A 153 -13.53 -20.85 19.72
CA GLU A 153 -13.08 -20.28 21.00
C GLU A 153 -11.88 -19.36 20.89
N ASN A 154 -10.91 -19.74 20.08
CA ASN A 154 -9.63 -19.04 19.95
C ASN A 154 -9.55 -18.17 18.68
N ASP A 155 -10.66 -18.00 17.92
CA ASP A 155 -10.68 -17.15 16.75
C ASP A 155 -10.37 -15.68 17.14
N VAL A 156 -9.55 -15.06 16.30
CA VAL A 156 -9.26 -13.62 16.37
C VAL A 156 -10.02 -12.87 15.27
N LEU A 157 -9.95 -11.55 15.26
CA LEU A 157 -10.61 -10.70 14.25
C LEU A 157 -10.28 -11.13 12.83
N ARG A 158 -9.05 -11.54 12.55
CA ARG A 158 -8.62 -12.07 11.24
C ARG A 158 -9.46 -13.26 10.81
N ASP A 159 -9.69 -14.21 11.71
CA ASP A 159 -10.44 -15.43 11.41
C ASP A 159 -11.92 -15.14 11.19
N LEU A 160 -12.47 -14.22 11.99
CA LEU A 160 -13.82 -13.74 11.81
C LEU A 160 -14.02 -13.04 10.45
N LEU A 161 -13.10 -12.14 10.07
CA LEU A 161 -13.18 -11.42 8.80
C LEU A 161 -13.09 -12.36 7.59
N LYS A 162 -12.24 -13.40 7.66
CA LYS A 162 -12.14 -14.42 6.61
C LYS A 162 -13.43 -15.21 6.37
N LYS A 163 -14.32 -15.27 7.38
CA LYS A 163 -15.62 -15.93 7.30
C LYS A 163 -16.74 -15.03 6.76
N MET A 164 -16.48 -13.73 6.69
CA MET A 164 -17.47 -12.74 6.24
C MET A 164 -17.49 -12.62 4.70
N PRO A 165 -18.67 -12.64 4.06
CA PRO A 165 -18.76 -12.57 2.61
C PRO A 165 -18.23 -11.24 2.07
N GLY A 166 -17.37 -11.32 1.04
CA GLY A 166 -16.81 -10.14 0.36
C GLY A 166 -15.67 -9.48 1.12
N ILE A 167 -15.16 -10.07 2.21
CA ILE A 167 -13.94 -9.61 2.90
C ILE A 167 -12.79 -10.55 2.57
N GLU A 168 -11.67 -9.97 2.17
CA GLU A 168 -10.39 -10.64 1.93
C GLU A 168 -9.38 -10.10 2.94
N VAL A 169 -8.70 -10.98 3.64
CA VAL A 169 -7.66 -10.63 4.60
C VAL A 169 -6.38 -11.30 4.16
N GLU A 170 -5.44 -10.47 3.72
CA GLU A 170 -4.10 -10.91 3.33
C GLU A 170 -3.24 -11.15 4.59
N GLU A 171 -2.18 -11.92 4.42
CA GLU A 171 -1.32 -12.26 5.55
C GLU A 171 -0.44 -11.10 6.03
N ASP A 172 -0.13 -10.18 5.13
CA ASP A 172 0.57 -8.95 5.46
C ASP A 172 -0.27 -7.98 6.31
N GLY A 173 -1.54 -8.33 6.62
CA GLY A 173 -2.49 -7.51 7.37
C GLY A 173 -3.27 -6.56 6.50
N SER A 174 -3.12 -6.59 5.18
CA SER A 174 -4.00 -5.85 4.29
C SER A 174 -5.39 -6.49 4.26
N VAL A 175 -6.41 -5.65 4.26
CA VAL A 175 -7.81 -6.06 4.22
C VAL A 175 -8.46 -5.40 3.02
N LYS A 176 -9.16 -6.21 2.24
CA LYS A 176 -10.00 -5.72 1.15
C LYS A 176 -11.46 -6.07 1.44
N VAL A 177 -12.35 -5.14 1.18
CA VAL A 177 -13.80 -5.36 1.26
C VAL A 177 -14.39 -5.13 -0.11
N GLN A 178 -14.92 -6.18 -0.72
CA GLN A 178 -15.44 -6.15 -2.10
C GLN A 178 -14.40 -5.67 -3.13
N GLY A 179 -13.16 -6.15 -2.99
CA GLY A 179 -12.04 -5.82 -3.87
C GLY A 179 -11.38 -4.48 -3.60
N GLU A 180 -11.90 -3.63 -2.69
CA GLU A 180 -11.31 -2.34 -2.34
C GLU A 180 -10.58 -2.40 -0.99
N SER A 181 -9.38 -1.82 -0.95
CA SER A 181 -8.51 -1.85 0.23
C SER A 181 -9.07 -1.02 1.39
N VAL A 182 -9.00 -1.58 2.59
CA VAL A 182 -9.29 -0.89 3.85
C VAL A 182 -8.04 -0.16 4.32
N ASN A 183 -8.12 1.15 4.50
CA ASN A 183 -6.96 1.95 4.90
C ASN A 183 -6.71 1.91 6.40
N GLN A 184 -7.77 1.90 7.20
CA GLN A 184 -7.67 1.94 8.66
C GLN A 184 -8.66 0.98 9.31
N ILE A 185 -8.22 0.31 10.38
CA ILE A 185 -9.09 -0.45 11.29
C ILE A 185 -9.14 0.31 12.61
N THR A 186 -10.35 0.66 13.05
CA THR A 186 -10.62 1.26 14.35
C THR A 186 -11.38 0.29 15.24
N VAL A 187 -11.24 0.42 16.56
CA VAL A 187 -11.99 -0.35 17.54
C VAL A 187 -12.84 0.61 18.38
N ASN A 188 -14.16 0.46 18.35
CA ASN A 188 -15.11 1.40 18.94
C ASN A 188 -14.89 2.87 18.50
N GLY A 189 -14.54 3.05 17.21
CA GLY A 189 -14.27 4.35 16.62
C GLY A 189 -12.87 4.95 16.92
N ARG A 190 -12.02 4.25 17.68
CA ARG A 190 -10.68 4.70 18.06
C ARG A 190 -9.60 3.99 17.25
N THR A 191 -8.52 4.70 16.99
CA THR A 191 -7.35 4.09 16.35
C THR A 191 -6.75 3.06 17.31
N PHE A 192 -6.71 1.81 16.88
CA PHE A 192 -6.11 0.74 17.65
C PHE A 192 -4.62 0.67 17.31
N PHE A 193 -3.78 0.70 18.31
CA PHE A 193 -2.33 0.55 18.26
C PHE A 193 -1.67 1.32 17.08
N MET A 194 -1.71 2.65 17.14
CA MET A 194 -1.13 3.56 16.13
C MET A 194 -1.56 3.31 14.67
N GLY A 195 -2.68 2.60 14.47
CA GLY A 195 -3.17 2.23 13.12
C GLY A 195 -2.55 0.96 12.54
N ASP A 196 -1.77 0.21 13.33
CA ASP A 196 -1.30 -1.11 12.91
C ASP A 196 -2.48 -2.09 12.78
N LYS A 197 -2.81 -2.41 11.53
CA LYS A 197 -3.91 -3.33 11.22
C LYS A 197 -3.65 -4.74 11.74
N ARG A 198 -2.39 -5.21 11.71
CA ARG A 198 -2.00 -6.54 12.21
C ARG A 198 -2.26 -6.65 13.70
N ALA A 199 -1.94 -5.60 14.47
CA ALA A 199 -2.21 -5.60 15.89
C ALA A 199 -3.69 -5.83 16.22
N ALA A 200 -4.61 -5.25 15.45
CA ALA A 200 -6.04 -5.51 15.59
C ALA A 200 -6.44 -6.92 15.09
N LEU A 201 -5.97 -7.29 13.90
CA LEU A 201 -6.37 -8.54 13.23
C LEU A 201 -5.95 -9.78 14.00
N ASP A 202 -4.73 -9.79 14.53
CA ASP A 202 -4.12 -10.98 15.11
C ASP A 202 -4.34 -11.12 16.63
N ASN A 203 -4.85 -10.06 17.27
CA ASN A 203 -4.93 -10.04 18.72
C ASN A 203 -6.34 -9.76 19.27
N LEU A 204 -7.25 -9.16 18.50
CA LEU A 204 -8.59 -8.89 18.97
C LEU A 204 -9.43 -10.17 18.93
N PRO A 205 -9.95 -10.69 20.07
CA PRO A 205 -10.75 -11.91 20.08
C PRO A 205 -12.03 -11.73 19.24
N ALA A 206 -12.32 -12.67 18.36
CA ALA A 206 -13.53 -12.66 17.52
C ALA A 206 -14.82 -12.60 18.36
N LYS A 207 -14.84 -13.26 19.51
CA LYS A 207 -15.98 -13.25 20.45
C LYS A 207 -16.31 -11.87 21.00
N ALA A 208 -15.32 -11.01 21.13
CA ALA A 208 -15.51 -9.65 21.64
C ALA A 208 -16.23 -8.75 20.62
N VAL A 209 -16.24 -9.14 19.35
CA VAL A 209 -16.81 -8.34 18.27
C VAL A 209 -18.33 -8.46 18.25
N GLU A 210 -19.01 -7.33 18.27
CA GLU A 210 -20.46 -7.22 18.07
C GLU A 210 -20.79 -7.02 16.60
N LYS A 211 -20.18 -5.98 16.01
CA LYS A 211 -20.44 -5.57 14.64
C LYS A 211 -19.16 -5.03 13.99
N ILE A 212 -19.05 -5.21 12.69
CA ILE A 212 -18.02 -4.60 11.87
C ILE A 212 -18.68 -3.66 10.89
N LYS A 213 -18.34 -2.38 10.99
CA LYS A 213 -18.88 -1.33 10.12
C LYS A 213 -17.82 -0.96 9.10
N VAL A 214 -18.15 -1.09 7.83
CA VAL A 214 -17.29 -0.66 6.72
C VAL A 214 -17.95 0.54 6.05
N THR A 215 -17.26 1.67 6.09
CA THR A 215 -17.72 2.92 5.50
C THR A 215 -16.81 3.33 4.35
N ASP A 216 -17.40 3.79 3.26
CA ASP A 216 -16.66 4.55 2.24
C ASP A 216 -16.40 5.94 2.84
N HIS A 217 -15.16 6.25 3.15
CA HIS A 217 -14.83 7.39 3.98
C HIS A 217 -14.87 8.71 3.19
N GLU A 218 -15.84 9.54 3.49
CA GLU A 218 -15.63 10.98 3.42
C GLU A 218 -14.74 11.35 4.62
N SER A 219 -13.62 12.01 4.40
CA SER A 219 -12.77 12.48 5.50
C SER A 219 -13.63 13.35 6.44
N ASP A 220 -13.33 13.35 7.74
CA ASP A 220 -14.10 14.18 8.68
C ASP A 220 -14.04 15.67 8.29
N MET A 221 -12.98 16.07 7.61
CA MET A 221 -12.82 17.37 6.98
C MET A 221 -13.83 17.58 5.84
N GLU A 222 -14.02 16.58 4.95
CA GLU A 222 -15.04 16.66 3.89
C GLU A 222 -16.46 16.74 4.44
N LYS A 223 -16.74 16.04 5.55
CA LYS A 223 -18.04 16.12 6.23
C LYS A 223 -18.32 17.51 6.80
N VAL A 224 -17.30 18.18 7.34
CA VAL A 224 -17.41 19.52 7.92
C VAL A 224 -17.46 20.59 6.84
N THR A 225 -16.61 20.49 5.83
CA THR A 225 -16.49 21.51 4.78
C THR A 225 -17.46 21.30 3.64
N GLY A 226 -18.00 20.09 3.46
CA GLY A 226 -18.78 19.70 2.29
C GLY A 226 -17.98 19.79 0.97
N ILE A 227 -16.66 19.92 1.06
CA ILE A 227 -15.74 19.91 -0.06
C ILE A 227 -15.43 18.44 -0.35
N ARG A 228 -15.96 17.92 -1.43
CA ARG A 228 -15.60 16.57 -1.89
C ARG A 228 -14.26 16.64 -2.61
N ASN A 229 -13.23 16.12 -1.98
CA ASN A 229 -11.99 15.88 -2.68
C ASN A 229 -12.23 14.81 -3.75
N ASN A 230 -12.03 15.17 -5.01
CA ASN A 230 -12.08 14.23 -6.13
C ASN A 230 -10.82 13.33 -6.18
N SER A 231 -10.18 13.09 -5.02
CA SER A 231 -9.09 12.12 -4.99
C SER A 231 -9.63 10.76 -5.40
N ALA A 232 -9.00 10.16 -6.38
CA ALA A 232 -9.35 8.83 -6.92
C ALA A 232 -9.28 7.69 -5.87
N THR A 233 -8.88 8.01 -4.65
CA THR A 233 -8.74 7.12 -3.51
C THR A 233 -9.76 7.48 -2.43
N ARG A 234 -11.00 7.06 -2.59
CA ARG A 234 -11.87 6.92 -1.43
C ARG A 234 -11.33 5.79 -0.58
N SER A 235 -10.88 6.12 0.60
CA SER A 235 -10.38 5.13 1.53
C SER A 235 -11.54 4.48 2.27
N ARG A 236 -11.60 3.16 2.26
CA ARG A 236 -12.49 2.42 3.15
C ARG A 236 -11.92 2.35 4.54
N ASN A 237 -12.75 2.63 5.53
CA ASN A 237 -12.42 2.42 6.93
C ASN A 237 -13.31 1.33 7.52
N MET A 238 -12.70 0.51 8.35
CA MET A 238 -13.38 -0.55 9.07
C MET A 238 -13.39 -0.20 10.56
N ASP A 239 -14.59 -0.09 11.16
CA ASP A 239 -14.76 0.06 12.61
C ASP A 239 -15.28 -1.23 13.22
N VAL A 240 -14.52 -1.77 14.15
CA VAL A 240 -14.87 -2.96 14.92
C VAL A 240 -15.54 -2.53 16.21
N SER A 241 -16.84 -2.68 16.29
CA SER A 241 -17.61 -2.40 17.50
C SER A 241 -17.57 -3.62 18.42
N LEU A 242 -17.14 -3.43 19.67
CA LEU A 242 -17.12 -4.47 20.68
C LEU A 242 -18.48 -4.57 21.39
N LYS A 243 -18.86 -5.78 21.79
CA LYS A 243 -20.00 -6.03 22.68
C LYS A 243 -19.83 -5.27 23.98
N GLN A 244 -20.93 -4.83 24.58
CA GLN A 244 -20.91 -4.02 25.82
C GLN A 244 -20.13 -4.70 26.95
N GLU A 245 -20.30 -6.00 27.10
CA GLU A 245 -19.61 -6.83 28.11
C GLU A 245 -18.09 -6.89 27.91
N TYR A 246 -17.60 -6.64 26.68
CA TYR A 246 -16.18 -6.66 26.31
C TYR A 246 -15.54 -5.27 26.23
N LYS A 247 -16.28 -4.23 26.53
CA LYS A 247 -15.72 -2.86 26.61
C LYS A 247 -14.84 -2.65 27.84
N ASN A 248 -14.93 -3.56 28.83
CA ASN A 248 -14.09 -3.60 30.01
C ASN A 248 -13.41 -4.96 30.10
N GLY A 249 -12.08 -4.97 30.14
CA GLY A 249 -11.33 -6.21 30.24
C GLY A 249 -9.87 -6.09 29.83
N THR A 250 -9.12 -7.14 30.11
CA THR A 250 -7.73 -7.27 29.75
C THR A 250 -7.53 -8.56 28.96
N PHE A 251 -6.84 -8.48 27.85
CA PHE A 251 -6.48 -9.63 27.04
C PHE A 251 -5.07 -9.49 26.46
N GLY A 252 -4.50 -10.60 26.06
CA GLY A 252 -3.19 -10.62 25.43
C GLY A 252 -2.83 -11.94 24.81
N ASN A 253 -1.71 -11.93 24.13
CA ASN A 253 -1.05 -13.14 23.64
C ASN A 253 0.45 -13.08 23.89
N LEU A 254 1.06 -14.24 23.96
CA LEU A 254 2.50 -14.43 23.94
C LEU A 254 2.81 -15.52 22.94
N GLN A 255 3.72 -15.23 22.02
CA GLN A 255 4.16 -16.17 20.99
C GLN A 255 5.66 -16.37 21.11
N ALA A 256 6.11 -17.59 20.96
CA ALA A 256 7.52 -17.96 20.90
C ALA A 256 7.72 -19.00 19.80
N HIS A 257 8.69 -18.75 18.93
CA HIS A 257 9.12 -19.68 17.89
C HIS A 257 10.64 -19.84 17.97
N GLY A 258 11.09 -21.05 17.82
CA GLY A 258 12.53 -21.40 17.75
C GLY A 258 12.77 -22.37 16.63
N GLY A 259 13.99 -22.35 16.06
CA GLY A 259 14.31 -23.25 14.96
C GLY A 259 15.73 -23.12 14.45
N ALA A 260 15.98 -23.68 13.28
CA ALA A 260 17.28 -23.71 12.66
C ALA A 260 17.20 -23.39 11.15
N SER A 261 18.26 -22.77 10.64
CA SER A 261 18.47 -22.54 9.22
C SER A 261 19.43 -23.60 8.66
N LEU A 262 19.16 -24.04 7.42
CA LEU A 262 20.01 -24.94 6.63
C LEU A 262 20.22 -24.32 5.25
N PRO A 263 21.08 -23.29 5.15
CA PRO A 263 21.30 -22.57 3.89
C PRO A 263 21.99 -23.45 2.83
N SER A 264 21.99 -23.02 1.57
CA SER A 264 22.77 -23.63 0.50
C SER A 264 24.23 -23.13 0.54
N LYS A 265 25.14 -23.83 -0.15
CA LYS A 265 26.55 -23.41 -0.26
C LYS A 265 26.72 -21.99 -0.76
N ASP A 266 25.93 -21.58 -1.76
CA ASP A 266 26.00 -20.23 -2.32
C ASP A 266 25.51 -19.16 -1.34
N GLN A 267 24.68 -19.54 -0.37
CA GLN A 267 24.19 -18.69 0.71
C GLN A 267 25.17 -18.66 1.90
N ASP A 268 25.86 -19.76 2.18
CA ASP A 268 26.86 -19.84 3.25
C ASP A 268 28.05 -18.92 3.02
N GLU A 269 28.46 -18.71 1.78
CA GLU A 269 29.53 -17.74 1.45
C GLU A 269 29.15 -16.28 1.75
N MET A 270 27.87 -15.97 1.79
CA MET A 270 27.35 -14.61 2.00
C MET A 270 26.74 -14.38 3.38
N LEU A 271 26.37 -15.45 4.10
CA LEU A 271 25.81 -15.44 5.43
C LEU A 271 26.90 -15.80 6.45
N ALA A 272 27.20 -14.90 7.40
CA ALA A 272 27.72 -15.36 8.67
C ALA A 272 26.66 -16.31 9.27
N SER A 273 27.04 -17.59 9.54
CA SER A 273 26.11 -18.64 9.92
C SER A 273 25.18 -18.19 11.05
N ILE A 274 23.88 -18.19 10.83
CA ILE A 274 22.87 -17.97 11.89
C ILE A 274 22.33 -19.36 12.25
N PRO A 275 22.94 -20.06 13.23
CA PRO A 275 22.57 -21.45 13.53
C PRO A 275 21.21 -21.55 14.20
N PHE A 276 20.77 -20.51 14.94
CA PHE A 276 19.53 -20.52 15.72
C PHE A 276 18.60 -19.40 15.29
N LEU A 277 17.38 -19.76 14.92
CA LEU A 277 16.32 -18.84 14.55
C LEU A 277 15.33 -18.69 15.69
N TRP A 278 14.90 -17.45 15.95
CA TRP A 278 13.95 -17.19 17.01
C TRP A 278 13.03 -16.01 16.67
N ASN A 279 11.80 -16.09 17.18
CA ASN A 279 10.81 -15.01 17.15
C ASN A 279 9.99 -15.08 18.43
N ILE A 280 10.02 -14.02 19.22
CA ILE A 280 9.21 -13.86 20.42
C ILE A 280 8.40 -12.60 20.27
N SER A 281 7.09 -12.66 20.48
CA SER A 281 6.22 -11.50 20.45
C SER A 281 5.10 -11.60 21.49
N GLY A 282 4.67 -10.46 21.99
CA GLY A 282 3.58 -10.38 22.95
C GLY A 282 2.80 -9.08 22.83
N LEU A 283 1.52 -9.16 23.11
CA LEU A 283 0.62 -8.03 23.24
C LEU A 283 -0.21 -8.19 24.51
N LEU A 284 -0.34 -7.09 25.24
CA LEU A 284 -1.26 -6.95 26.37
C LEU A 284 -2.09 -5.69 26.16
N SER A 285 -3.41 -5.82 26.14
CA SER A 285 -4.31 -4.69 25.99
C SER A 285 -5.39 -4.70 27.05
N THR A 286 -5.58 -3.56 27.71
CA THR A 286 -6.63 -3.33 28.69
C THR A 286 -7.58 -2.28 28.17
N PHE A 287 -8.86 -2.65 28.12
CA PHE A 287 -9.96 -1.74 27.78
C PHE A 287 -10.74 -1.40 29.05
N ARG A 288 -10.98 -0.12 29.23
CA ARG A 288 -11.97 0.41 30.14
C ARG A 288 -12.90 1.32 29.34
N ASP A 289 -14.10 1.56 29.79
CA ASP A 289 -15.15 2.27 29.03
C ASP A 289 -14.62 3.50 28.25
N LYS A 290 -13.78 4.31 28.89
CA LYS A 290 -13.20 5.53 28.31
C LYS A 290 -11.72 5.46 27.98
N ASP A 291 -11.05 4.41 28.41
CA ASP A 291 -9.59 4.29 28.31
C ASP A 291 -9.19 3.00 27.64
N GLN A 292 -8.09 3.06 26.91
CA GLN A 292 -7.43 1.91 26.31
C GLN A 292 -5.93 2.02 26.56
N LEU A 293 -5.33 1.01 27.17
CA LEU A 293 -3.89 0.89 27.36
C LEU A 293 -3.41 -0.39 26.68
N THR A 294 -2.41 -0.27 25.82
CA THR A 294 -1.87 -1.41 25.06
C THR A 294 -0.36 -1.41 25.14
N PHE A 295 0.21 -2.56 25.48
CA PHE A 295 1.65 -2.85 25.42
C PHE A 295 1.89 -3.84 24.30
N VAL A 296 2.98 -3.65 23.56
CA VAL A 296 3.47 -4.60 22.54
C VAL A 296 4.96 -4.78 22.73
N GLY A 297 5.42 -6.02 22.55
CA GLY A 297 6.82 -6.38 22.50
C GLY A 297 7.05 -7.43 21.42
N ARG A 298 8.15 -7.30 20.66
CA ARG A 298 8.59 -8.28 19.67
C ARG A 298 10.10 -8.29 19.58
N GLY A 299 10.68 -9.48 19.53
CA GLY A 299 12.09 -9.69 19.21
C GLY A 299 12.21 -10.86 18.24
N GLN A 300 13.08 -10.76 17.23
CA GLN A 300 13.22 -11.78 16.20
C GLN A 300 14.52 -11.67 15.44
N ASN A 301 14.99 -12.79 14.89
CA ASN A 301 15.93 -12.85 13.78
C ASN A 301 15.34 -13.59 12.55
N VAL A 302 14.07 -13.98 12.62
CA VAL A 302 13.33 -14.60 11.52
C VAL A 302 11.90 -14.07 11.51
N GLU A 303 11.38 -13.77 10.33
CA GLU A 303 9.97 -13.41 10.20
C GLU A 303 9.07 -14.65 10.32
N ASN A 304 8.03 -14.55 11.15
CA ASN A 304 7.00 -15.56 11.30
C ASN A 304 5.76 -15.14 10.50
N GLY A 305 5.64 -15.64 9.27
CA GLY A 305 4.50 -15.38 8.39
C GLY A 305 4.19 -16.59 7.53
N SER A 306 2.91 -16.90 7.26
CA SER A 306 2.49 -18.08 6.49
C SER A 306 2.77 -17.94 4.99
N ARG A 307 2.85 -16.73 4.47
CA ARG A 307 3.32 -16.44 3.11
C ARG A 307 4.64 -15.70 3.16
N MET A 308 5.71 -16.41 2.89
CA MET A 308 6.89 -15.77 2.37
C MET A 308 6.59 -15.36 0.91
N VAL A 309 5.89 -14.27 0.71
CA VAL A 309 6.24 -13.44 -0.42
C VAL A 309 7.66 -13.02 -0.11
N VAL A 310 8.63 -13.55 -0.83
CA VAL A 310 10.00 -13.06 -0.81
C VAL A 310 9.90 -11.56 -1.04
N ARG A 311 9.92 -10.78 0.05
CA ARG A 311 9.94 -9.32 -0.08
C ARG A 311 11.27 -9.00 -0.71
N GLN A 312 11.22 -8.57 -1.94
CA GLN A 312 12.39 -8.16 -2.69
C GLN A 312 13.30 -7.33 -1.78
N GLY A 313 14.44 -7.92 -1.41
CA GLY A 313 15.59 -7.18 -0.98
C GLY A 313 15.65 -6.65 0.44
N SER A 314 15.16 -7.36 1.45
CA SER A 314 15.28 -6.89 2.83
C SER A 314 16.53 -7.35 3.58
N GLY A 315 17.37 -8.22 3.03
CA GLY A 315 18.49 -8.82 3.77
C GLY A 315 18.04 -9.60 5.00
N LEU A 316 18.98 -10.05 5.83
CA LEU A 316 18.66 -10.66 7.11
C LEU A 316 18.44 -9.57 8.15
N THR A 317 17.37 -9.63 8.91
CA THR A 317 17.04 -8.63 9.92
C THR A 317 16.86 -9.29 11.29
N THR A 318 17.72 -8.94 12.22
CA THR A 318 17.55 -9.21 13.65
C THR A 318 17.05 -7.94 14.31
N GLY A 319 16.04 -8.03 15.15
CA GLY A 319 15.53 -6.81 15.75
C GLY A 319 14.50 -7.02 16.84
N GLY A 320 14.24 -5.94 17.57
CA GLY A 320 13.27 -5.86 18.64
C GLY A 320 12.44 -4.59 18.58
N GLN A 321 11.19 -4.72 18.99
CA GLN A 321 10.23 -3.62 19.08
C GLN A 321 9.56 -3.66 20.44
N ALA A 322 9.34 -2.51 21.04
CA ALA A 322 8.56 -2.38 22.25
C ALA A 322 7.75 -1.09 22.19
N GLY A 323 6.51 -1.12 22.66
CA GLY A 323 5.68 0.06 22.62
C GLY A 323 4.56 0.06 23.64
N VAL A 324 4.17 1.28 24.01
CA VAL A 324 3.03 1.57 24.86
C VAL A 324 2.13 2.57 24.16
N ASN A 325 0.85 2.29 24.11
CA ASN A 325 -0.16 3.18 23.56
C ASN A 325 -1.29 3.35 24.58
N TYR A 326 -1.63 4.60 24.89
CA TYR A 326 -2.75 4.97 25.73
C TYR A 326 -3.68 5.90 24.97
N ASN A 327 -4.95 5.56 24.89
CA ASN A 327 -6.01 6.37 24.30
C ASN A 327 -7.12 6.61 25.33
N THR A 328 -7.67 7.83 25.35
CA THR A 328 -8.76 8.19 26.24
C THR A 328 -9.79 9.10 25.54
N ASP A 329 -11.07 8.92 25.88
CA ASP A 329 -12.16 9.80 25.49
C ASP A 329 -12.78 10.56 26.68
N ARG A 330 -12.06 10.63 27.82
CA ARG A 330 -12.50 11.37 29.01
C ARG A 330 -12.65 12.87 28.74
N ILE A 331 -11.90 13.39 27.76
CA ILE A 331 -12.00 14.79 27.35
C ILE A 331 -13.36 15.01 26.67
N LYS A 332 -14.15 15.95 27.18
CA LYS A 332 -15.55 16.13 26.77
C LYS A 332 -15.74 16.38 25.27
N LYS A 333 -14.77 17.04 24.62
CA LYS A 333 -14.84 17.46 23.19
C LYS A 333 -13.79 16.82 22.29
N ALA A 334 -12.88 16.02 22.85
CA ALA A 334 -11.78 15.45 22.09
C ALA A 334 -11.45 14.03 22.53
N ASP A 335 -10.92 13.25 21.64
CA ASP A 335 -10.22 12.01 21.89
C ASP A 335 -8.72 12.33 21.94
N ALA A 336 -8.01 11.78 22.92
CA ALA A 336 -6.58 11.96 23.09
C ALA A 336 -5.85 10.62 23.12
N GLY A 337 -4.66 10.58 22.54
CA GLY A 337 -3.80 9.42 22.51
C GLY A 337 -2.34 9.79 22.70
N VAL A 338 -1.59 8.96 23.42
CA VAL A 338 -0.14 9.06 23.58
C VAL A 338 0.46 7.71 23.26
N SER A 339 1.54 7.68 22.51
CA SER A 339 2.29 6.46 22.27
C SER A 339 3.79 6.70 22.32
N ILE A 340 4.51 5.71 22.87
CA ILE A 340 5.96 5.63 22.86
C ILE A 340 6.32 4.28 22.27
N TYR A 341 7.20 4.29 21.30
CA TYR A 341 7.59 3.12 20.53
C TYR A 341 9.10 3.09 20.31
N TYR A 342 9.71 1.96 20.67
CA TYR A 342 11.10 1.64 20.41
C TYR A 342 11.18 0.62 19.28
N ASN A 343 12.11 0.81 18.36
CA ASN A 343 12.47 -0.14 17.31
C ASN A 343 13.99 -0.22 17.19
N GLY A 344 14.56 -1.41 17.45
CA GLY A 344 15.96 -1.72 17.24
C GLY A 344 16.08 -2.77 16.15
N THR A 345 16.97 -2.56 15.17
CA THR A 345 17.20 -3.49 14.06
C THR A 345 18.66 -3.56 13.72
N SER A 346 19.18 -4.76 13.55
CA SER A 346 20.44 -5.07 12.87
C SER A 346 20.11 -5.74 11.55
N LYS A 347 20.62 -5.18 10.46
CA LYS A 347 20.29 -5.63 9.12
C LYS A 347 21.55 -5.96 8.33
N ASP A 348 21.67 -7.22 7.92
CA ASP A 348 22.75 -7.70 7.07
C ASP A 348 22.24 -7.85 5.64
N ASN A 349 22.85 -7.14 4.70
CA ASN A 349 22.58 -7.24 3.29
C ASN A 349 23.80 -7.76 2.55
N ALA A 350 23.61 -8.72 1.68
CA ALA A 350 24.57 -9.06 0.66
C ALA A 350 23.90 -9.01 -0.71
N SER A 351 24.55 -8.38 -1.67
CA SER A 351 24.02 -8.23 -3.01
C SER A 351 25.14 -8.34 -4.06
N ARG A 352 24.76 -8.90 -5.20
CA ARG A 352 25.58 -8.91 -6.42
C ARG A 352 24.78 -8.25 -7.52
N SER A 353 25.42 -7.49 -8.38
CA SER A 353 24.80 -6.93 -9.58
C SER A 353 25.71 -7.08 -10.79
N SER A 354 25.11 -7.28 -11.92
CA SER A 354 25.75 -7.30 -13.24
C SER A 354 25.02 -6.29 -14.11
N SER A 355 25.75 -5.37 -14.71
CA SER A 355 25.18 -4.38 -15.64
C SER A 355 25.89 -4.45 -16.99
N GLU A 356 25.11 -4.28 -18.05
CA GLU A 356 25.56 -4.19 -19.42
C GLU A 356 25.16 -2.81 -19.94
N GLU A 357 26.13 -2.06 -20.44
CA GLU A 357 25.93 -0.75 -21.05
C GLU A 357 26.45 -0.75 -22.48
N PHE A 358 25.71 -0.10 -23.37
CA PHE A 358 26.00 0.02 -24.79
C PHE A 358 26.19 1.48 -25.16
N PRO A 359 27.38 2.07 -24.96
CA PRO A 359 27.66 3.43 -25.39
C PRO A 359 27.77 3.54 -26.92
N LEU A 360 27.59 4.76 -27.46
CA LEU A 360 27.67 5.02 -28.91
C LEU A 360 29.05 4.73 -29.52
N SER A 361 30.09 4.58 -28.73
CA SER A 361 31.40 4.13 -29.20
C SER A 361 31.39 2.74 -29.85
N GLY A 362 30.31 1.99 -29.66
CA GLY A 362 30.17 0.60 -30.11
C GLY A 362 30.82 -0.42 -29.17
N ASP A 363 31.38 0.02 -28.06
CA ASP A 363 31.93 -0.85 -27.05
C ASP A 363 30.83 -1.52 -26.24
N GLU A 364 31.08 -2.73 -25.78
CA GLU A 364 30.24 -3.44 -24.82
C GLU A 364 30.89 -3.29 -23.43
N VAL A 365 30.19 -2.67 -22.50
CA VAL A 365 30.69 -2.44 -21.14
C VAL A 365 29.94 -3.34 -20.20
N HIS A 366 30.68 -4.25 -19.58
CA HIS A 366 30.18 -5.14 -18.55
C HIS A 366 30.73 -4.72 -17.20
N SER A 367 29.83 -4.48 -16.22
CA SER A 367 30.25 -4.11 -14.85
C SER A 367 29.64 -5.04 -13.84
N SER A 368 30.48 -5.54 -12.95
CA SER A 368 30.08 -6.40 -11.83
C SER A 368 30.30 -5.65 -10.50
N LYS A 369 29.39 -5.84 -9.55
CA LYS A 369 29.54 -5.30 -8.19
C LYS A 369 29.03 -6.29 -7.17
N THR A 370 29.85 -6.56 -6.17
CA THR A 370 29.44 -7.28 -4.95
C THR A 370 29.47 -6.29 -3.78
N SER A 371 28.45 -6.34 -2.93
CA SER A 371 28.36 -5.45 -1.78
C SER A 371 27.77 -6.16 -0.59
N ASN A 372 28.44 -6.04 0.55
CA ASN A 372 28.01 -6.52 1.85
C ASN A 372 27.85 -5.31 2.79
N SER A 373 26.77 -5.26 3.56
CA SER A 373 26.57 -4.19 4.54
C SER A 373 25.82 -4.66 5.75
N THR A 374 26.26 -4.21 6.92
CA THR A 374 25.56 -4.35 8.20
C THR A 374 25.11 -2.96 8.66
N THR A 375 23.86 -2.83 9.04
CA THR A 375 23.29 -1.60 9.56
C THR A 375 22.55 -1.87 10.85
N ASP A 376 23.02 -1.26 11.93
CA ASP A 376 22.37 -1.25 13.23
C ASP A 376 21.64 0.08 13.43
N ALA A 377 20.38 0.02 13.81
CA ALA A 377 19.59 1.21 14.03
C ALA A 377 18.71 1.05 15.27
N HIS A 378 18.74 2.04 16.14
CA HIS A 378 17.89 2.16 17.32
C HIS A 378 17.05 3.43 17.21
N GLN A 379 15.75 3.29 17.30
CA GLN A 379 14.84 4.41 17.15
C GLN A 379 13.81 4.42 18.28
N VAL A 380 13.64 5.57 18.90
CA VAL A 380 12.56 5.86 19.84
C VAL A 380 11.65 6.91 19.23
N THR A 381 10.36 6.62 19.19
CA THR A 381 9.35 7.57 18.69
C THR A 381 8.29 7.81 19.75
N ALA A 382 8.06 9.06 20.09
CA ALA A 382 6.93 9.49 20.90
C ALA A 382 5.95 10.28 20.05
N SER A 383 4.65 10.01 20.19
CA SER A 383 3.60 10.73 19.47
C SER A 383 2.43 11.05 20.40
N LEU A 384 1.81 12.20 20.14
CA LEU A 384 0.56 12.64 20.74
C LEU A 384 -0.48 12.76 19.62
N SER A 385 -1.70 12.36 19.88
CA SER A 385 -2.85 12.66 19.01
C SER A 385 -3.95 13.33 19.80
N LEU A 386 -4.51 14.39 19.25
CA LEU A 386 -5.65 15.09 19.83
C LEU A 386 -6.64 15.41 18.71
N ARG A 387 -7.83 14.80 18.77
CA ARG A 387 -8.83 14.88 17.71
C ARG A 387 -10.21 15.21 18.25
N SER A 388 -10.93 16.09 17.57
CA SER A 388 -12.32 16.39 17.94
C SER A 388 -13.23 15.17 17.81
N LYS A 389 -14.17 15.00 18.76
CA LYS A 389 -15.16 13.92 18.71
C LYS A 389 -16.08 14.06 17.50
N ARG A 390 -16.39 12.94 16.86
CA ARG A 390 -17.22 12.86 15.63
C ARG A 390 -18.63 13.47 15.76
N ASN A 391 -19.12 13.68 16.98
CA ASN A 391 -20.46 14.23 17.24
C ASN A 391 -20.55 15.75 17.22
N GLN A 392 -19.43 16.47 17.01
CA GLN A 392 -19.47 17.93 16.90
C GLN A 392 -19.78 18.35 15.47
N ARG A 393 -21.06 18.56 15.18
CA ARG A 393 -21.49 19.05 13.87
C ARG A 393 -20.85 20.41 13.58
N GLY A 394 -20.06 20.47 12.52
CA GLY A 394 -19.52 21.72 11.97
C GLY A 394 -18.12 22.13 12.45
N LEU A 395 -17.49 21.40 13.37
CA LEU A 395 -16.13 21.66 13.82
C LEU A 395 -15.29 20.38 13.71
N PHE A 396 -14.14 20.47 13.11
CA PHE A 396 -13.11 19.43 13.07
C PHE A 396 -11.77 20.01 13.50
N PHE A 397 -11.09 19.28 14.36
CA PHE A 397 -9.74 19.58 14.83
C PHE A 397 -8.96 18.28 14.94
N ASP A 398 -7.73 18.27 14.45
CA ASP A 398 -6.81 17.13 14.51
C ASP A 398 -5.38 17.67 14.68
N PHE A 399 -4.66 17.20 15.71
CA PHE A 399 -3.31 17.59 16.01
C PHE A 399 -2.47 16.36 16.35
N ASP A 400 -1.44 16.11 15.55
CA ASP A 400 -0.60 14.89 15.58
C ASP A 400 0.89 15.25 15.61
N PRO A 401 1.50 15.68 16.72
CA PRO A 401 2.95 15.84 16.83
C PRO A 401 3.65 14.51 17.11
N ARG A 402 4.84 14.38 16.55
CA ARG A 402 5.73 13.22 16.72
C ARG A 402 7.17 13.67 16.91
N ILE A 403 7.87 13.04 17.84
CA ILE A 403 9.30 13.24 18.10
C ILE A 403 9.97 11.88 17.89
N THR A 404 11.07 11.86 17.15
CA THR A 404 11.83 10.65 16.86
C THR A 404 13.30 10.90 17.13
N PHE A 405 13.87 10.09 17.99
CA PHE A 405 15.31 9.96 18.18
C PHE A 405 15.78 8.69 17.47
N ARG A 406 16.89 8.78 16.74
CA ARG A 406 17.50 7.64 16.04
C ARG A 406 19.02 7.66 16.23
N ASP A 407 19.59 6.51 16.60
CA ASP A 407 21.01 6.20 16.59
C ASP A 407 21.23 5.08 15.57
N GLN A 408 22.15 5.28 14.64
CA GLN A 408 22.41 4.33 13.55
C GLN A 408 23.90 4.21 13.33
N SER A 409 24.37 2.97 13.14
CA SER A 409 25.69 2.66 12.60
C SER A 409 25.56 1.79 11.36
N SER A 410 26.47 1.95 10.42
CA SER A 410 26.51 1.15 9.21
C SER A 410 27.96 0.89 8.80
N VAL A 411 28.25 -0.35 8.42
CA VAL A 411 29.51 -0.76 7.82
C VAL A 411 29.18 -1.41 6.49
N SER A 412 29.91 -1.04 5.44
CA SER A 412 29.74 -1.62 4.11
C SER A 412 31.07 -1.85 3.42
N ALA A 413 31.19 -3.00 2.79
CA ALA A 413 32.30 -3.34 1.92
C ALA A 413 31.76 -3.64 0.52
N SER A 414 32.41 -3.12 -0.51
CA SER A 414 32.06 -3.45 -1.88
C SER A 414 33.24 -3.57 -2.79
N THR A 415 33.16 -4.53 -3.72
CA THR A 415 34.12 -4.71 -4.81
C THR A 415 33.38 -4.53 -6.10
N SER A 416 33.94 -3.74 -7.00
CA SER A 416 33.39 -3.56 -8.36
C SER A 416 34.51 -3.70 -9.40
N ALA A 417 34.16 -4.20 -10.57
CA ALA A 417 35.04 -4.28 -11.73
C ALA A 417 34.25 -3.93 -12.97
N SER A 418 34.90 -3.25 -13.91
CA SER A 418 34.35 -2.94 -15.23
C SER A 418 35.25 -3.49 -16.33
N GLU A 419 34.64 -4.10 -17.33
CA GLU A 419 35.29 -4.67 -18.51
C GLU A 419 34.74 -3.96 -19.75
N VAL A 420 35.59 -3.80 -20.74
CA VAL A 420 35.24 -3.24 -22.04
C VAL A 420 35.65 -4.23 -23.10
N ASN A 421 34.69 -4.74 -23.88
CA ASN A 421 34.91 -5.76 -24.90
C ASN A 421 35.69 -6.99 -24.32
N GLY A 422 35.37 -7.37 -23.08
CA GLY A 422 35.99 -8.50 -22.38
C GLY A 422 37.36 -8.23 -21.73
N VAL A 423 37.85 -7.00 -21.77
CA VAL A 423 39.13 -6.59 -21.13
C VAL A 423 38.85 -5.72 -19.92
N GLN A 424 39.41 -6.07 -18.76
CA GLN A 424 39.23 -5.28 -17.55
C GLN A 424 39.77 -3.85 -17.75
N SER A 425 38.94 -2.86 -17.45
CA SER A 425 39.25 -1.44 -17.56
C SER A 425 39.60 -0.84 -16.20
N ASN A 426 38.79 -1.12 -15.17
CA ASN A 426 39.09 -0.68 -13.81
C ASN A 426 38.53 -1.66 -12.78
N SER A 427 39.05 -1.55 -11.55
CA SER A 427 38.47 -2.23 -10.38
C SER A 427 38.53 -1.31 -9.16
N SER A 428 37.55 -1.44 -8.27
CA SER A 428 37.52 -0.64 -7.05
C SER A 428 37.08 -1.46 -5.86
N ASN A 429 37.86 -1.35 -4.77
CA ASN A 429 37.48 -1.89 -3.46
C ASN A 429 37.16 -0.73 -2.54
N SER A 430 36.02 -0.76 -1.88
CA SER A 430 35.64 0.27 -0.91
C SER A 430 35.18 -0.35 0.41
N ASN A 431 35.52 0.32 1.50
CA ASN A 431 35.12 -0.04 2.85
C ASN A 431 34.72 1.22 3.60
N ASN A 432 33.42 1.34 3.88
CA ASN A 432 32.84 2.55 4.43
C ASN A 432 32.17 2.22 5.76
N SER A 433 32.37 3.08 6.75
CA SER A 433 31.69 3.00 8.03
C SER A 433 31.08 4.35 8.38
N SER A 434 29.93 4.33 9.04
CA SER A 434 29.29 5.55 9.50
C SER A 434 28.53 5.34 10.80
N LYS A 435 28.50 6.36 11.64
CA LYS A 435 27.70 6.43 12.85
C LYS A 435 26.98 7.76 12.89
N SER A 436 25.68 7.74 13.13
CA SER A 436 24.90 8.97 13.15
C SER A 436 23.81 8.94 14.21
N ARG A 437 23.60 10.09 14.85
CA ARG A 437 22.50 10.34 15.77
C ARG A 437 21.64 11.46 15.24
N SER A 438 20.36 11.28 15.27
CA SER A 438 19.40 12.30 14.81
C SER A 438 18.23 12.45 15.77
N LEU A 439 17.77 13.68 15.89
CA LEU A 439 16.55 14.04 16.57
C LEU A 439 15.66 14.80 15.58
N SER A 440 14.45 14.35 15.41
CA SER A 440 13.49 15.01 14.54
C SER A 440 12.13 15.15 15.23
N SER A 441 11.43 16.22 14.91
CA SER A 441 10.04 16.45 15.29
C SER A 441 9.24 16.83 14.07
N ASN A 442 8.13 16.16 13.87
CA ASN A 442 7.18 16.51 12.83
C ASN A 442 5.76 16.51 13.39
N GLY A 443 4.88 17.28 12.79
CA GLY A 443 3.49 17.32 13.21
C GLY A 443 2.59 17.96 12.18
N ARG A 444 1.31 17.68 12.34
CA ARG A 444 0.23 18.23 11.52
C ARG A 444 -0.85 18.79 12.43
N LEU A 445 -1.34 19.96 12.07
CA LEU A 445 -2.50 20.61 12.64
C LEU A 445 -3.54 20.75 11.54
N THR A 446 -4.73 20.23 11.74
CA THR A 446 -5.87 20.43 10.84
C THR A 446 -7.02 21.03 11.64
N PHE A 447 -7.58 22.10 11.13
CA PHE A 447 -8.77 22.74 11.67
C PHE A 447 -9.75 22.99 10.52
N ALA A 448 -11.03 22.69 10.73
CA ALA A 448 -12.08 23.04 9.79
C ALA A 448 -13.35 23.45 10.51
N TYR A 449 -14.02 24.46 9.99
CA TYR A 449 -15.30 24.97 10.50
C TYR A 449 -16.27 25.16 9.35
N GLY A 450 -17.49 24.62 9.49
CA GLY A 450 -18.53 24.62 8.46
C GLY A 450 -19.92 24.99 8.98
N LYS A 451 -20.05 25.47 10.24
CA LYS A 451 -21.35 25.86 10.84
C LYS A 451 -21.60 27.34 10.68
N PHE A 452 -21.60 27.84 9.46
CA PHE A 452 -21.98 29.20 9.14
C PHE A 452 -23.49 29.33 8.87
N ALA A 453 -24.04 30.53 8.98
CA ALA A 453 -25.45 30.84 8.63
C ALA A 453 -25.76 30.42 7.17
N LYS A 454 -24.84 30.68 6.25
CA LYS A 454 -24.95 30.21 4.86
C LYS A 454 -24.50 28.78 4.76
N LYS A 455 -25.43 27.87 4.48
CA LYS A 455 -25.18 26.41 4.37
C LYS A 455 -24.19 26.14 3.26
N GLY A 456 -23.10 25.37 3.59
CA GLY A 456 -22.06 25.01 2.64
C GLY A 456 -20.86 25.96 2.60
N ARG A 457 -20.89 27.11 3.33
CA ARG A 457 -19.71 27.93 3.60
C ARG A 457 -18.80 27.18 4.58
N SER A 458 -17.49 27.21 4.33
CA SER A 458 -16.53 26.58 5.24
C SER A 458 -15.16 27.22 5.16
N VAL A 459 -14.41 27.08 6.26
CA VAL A 459 -13.01 27.50 6.40
C VAL A 459 -12.21 26.30 6.86
N SER A 460 -11.01 26.16 6.34
CA SER A 460 -10.06 25.14 6.79
C SER A 460 -8.65 25.72 6.91
N VAL A 461 -7.91 25.21 7.88
CA VAL A 461 -6.51 25.55 8.14
C VAL A 461 -5.74 24.24 8.30
N ASN A 462 -4.71 24.04 7.50
CA ASN A 462 -3.79 22.90 7.62
C ASN A 462 -2.38 23.44 7.82
N GLY A 463 -1.77 23.09 8.95
CA GLY A 463 -0.39 23.39 9.26
C GLY A 463 0.42 22.09 9.33
N GLN A 464 1.65 22.11 8.81
CA GLN A 464 2.60 21.02 8.95
C GLN A 464 3.97 21.59 9.29
N TYR A 465 4.72 20.88 10.12
CA TYR A 465 6.11 21.20 10.39
C TYR A 465 6.96 19.94 10.42
N ASN A 466 8.22 20.09 10.06
CA ASN A 466 9.25 19.08 10.21
C ASN A 466 10.56 19.78 10.56
N ILE A 467 11.14 19.42 11.70
CA ILE A 467 12.39 20.01 12.20
C ILE A 467 13.27 18.84 12.64
N GLY A 468 14.52 18.82 12.22
CA GLY A 468 15.44 17.76 12.59
C GLY A 468 16.89 18.23 12.56
N GLY A 469 17.71 17.52 13.33
CA GLY A 469 19.15 17.65 13.31
C GLY A 469 19.82 16.30 13.42
N SER A 470 20.99 16.16 12.83
CA SER A 470 21.83 14.97 12.89
C SER A 470 23.29 15.33 13.10
N LYS A 471 23.97 14.51 13.88
CA LYS A 471 25.43 14.51 14.01
C LYS A 471 25.93 13.09 13.81
N GLY A 472 27.12 12.95 13.21
CA GLY A 472 27.73 11.64 13.03
C GLY A 472 29.14 11.75 12.51
N ASP A 473 29.80 10.62 12.51
CA ASP A 473 31.15 10.43 11.96
C ASP A 473 31.11 9.33 10.89
N SER A 474 31.95 9.42 9.89
CA SER A 474 32.12 8.37 8.88
C SER A 474 33.56 8.25 8.42
N ARG A 475 33.94 7.07 7.97
CA ARG A 475 35.18 6.79 7.28
C ARG A 475 34.88 6.22 5.92
N ASP A 476 35.47 6.81 4.89
CA ASP A 476 35.37 6.36 3.51
C ASP A 476 36.78 5.92 3.04
N TYR A 477 36.96 4.61 2.88
CA TYR A 477 38.14 4.03 2.27
C TYR A 477 37.83 3.51 0.87
N SER A 478 38.66 3.85 -0.11
CA SER A 478 38.54 3.28 -1.47
C SER A 478 39.91 3.15 -2.11
N LEU A 479 40.16 2.02 -2.76
CA LEU A 479 41.31 1.78 -3.63
C LEU A 479 40.77 1.44 -5.02
N THR A 480 41.09 2.31 -5.99
CA THR A 480 40.69 2.16 -7.39
C THR A 480 41.92 1.96 -8.25
N GLN A 481 41.90 0.97 -9.12
CA GLN A 481 42.98 0.65 -10.07
C GLN A 481 42.47 0.84 -11.50
N PHE A 482 43.21 1.48 -12.33
CA PHE A 482 42.93 1.76 -13.74
C PHE A 482 43.86 0.97 -14.62
N ALA A 483 43.34 0.04 -15.42
CA ALA A 483 44.13 -0.86 -16.25
C ALA A 483 44.78 -0.13 -17.44
N ALA A 484 44.14 0.86 -18.03
CA ALA A 484 44.65 1.59 -19.19
C ALA A 484 45.86 2.49 -18.84
N SER A 485 45.82 3.20 -17.74
CA SER A 485 46.91 4.09 -17.28
C SER A 485 47.90 3.39 -16.33
N GLY A 486 47.55 2.20 -15.81
CA GLY A 486 48.31 1.56 -14.75
C GLY A 486 48.29 2.31 -13.42
N ALA A 487 47.53 3.38 -13.33
CA ALA A 487 47.42 4.22 -12.14
C ALA A 487 46.57 3.58 -11.05
N SER A 488 46.83 3.96 -9.80
CA SER A 488 45.99 3.66 -8.66
C SER A 488 45.63 4.93 -7.93
N SER A 489 44.39 4.98 -7.44
CA SER A 489 43.88 6.04 -6.56
C SER A 489 43.45 5.46 -5.24
N GLU A 490 44.13 5.83 -4.19
CA GLU A 490 43.80 5.46 -2.82
C GLU A 490 43.24 6.67 -2.07
N ARG A 491 42.12 6.47 -1.35
CA ARG A 491 41.50 7.49 -0.52
C ARG A 491 41.11 6.90 0.82
N ASP A 492 41.57 7.50 1.90
CA ASP A 492 41.16 7.17 3.26
C ASP A 492 40.85 8.46 4.00
N LEU A 493 39.57 8.72 4.20
CA LEU A 493 39.10 9.97 4.78
C LEU A 493 38.14 9.71 5.93
N HIS A 494 38.34 10.51 7.00
CA HIS A 494 37.37 10.61 8.08
C HIS A 494 36.53 11.86 7.90
N TYR A 495 35.29 11.80 8.32
CA TYR A 495 34.36 12.92 8.20
C TYR A 495 33.56 13.12 9.47
N ASP A 496 33.46 14.38 9.89
CA ASP A 496 32.48 14.84 10.85
C ASP A 496 31.28 15.41 10.10
N ASN A 497 30.12 14.76 10.27
CA ASN A 497 28.87 15.08 9.60
C ASN A 497 27.95 15.84 10.56
N ASN A 498 27.49 17.02 10.15
CA ASN A 498 26.51 17.80 10.90
C ASN A 498 25.42 18.33 9.97
N GLY A 499 24.18 17.91 10.22
CA GLY A 499 23.04 18.26 9.39
C GLY A 499 21.89 18.81 10.19
N GLY A 500 21.15 19.71 9.59
CA GLY A 500 19.91 20.24 10.16
C GLY A 500 18.89 20.59 9.07
N ASN A 501 17.64 20.27 9.32
CA ASN A 501 16.56 20.62 8.42
C ASN A 501 15.38 21.18 9.20
N GLY A 502 14.71 22.16 8.62
CA GLY A 502 13.48 22.73 9.12
C GLY A 502 12.54 23.06 7.97
N SER A 503 11.31 22.63 8.06
CA SER A 503 10.29 23.03 7.10
C SER A 503 8.97 23.28 7.81
N GLY A 504 8.19 24.23 7.31
CA GLY A 504 6.86 24.52 7.75
C GLY A 504 5.97 24.87 6.56
N SER A 505 4.72 24.45 6.61
CA SER A 505 3.71 24.84 5.62
C SER A 505 2.40 25.17 6.31
N LEU A 506 1.70 26.17 5.77
CA LEU A 506 0.37 26.58 6.17
C LEU A 506 -0.52 26.68 4.93
N SER A 507 -1.67 26.04 4.99
CA SER A 507 -2.69 26.05 3.94
C SER A 507 -3.99 26.57 4.52
N LEU A 508 -4.52 27.63 3.93
CA LEU A 508 -5.81 28.24 4.25
C LEU A 508 -6.79 27.90 3.12
N GLY A 509 -7.91 27.30 3.47
CA GLY A 509 -8.98 27.00 2.53
C GLY A 509 -10.26 27.72 2.88
N TYR A 510 -10.93 28.28 1.88
CA TYR A 510 -12.23 28.89 2.00
C TYR A 510 -13.16 28.38 0.90
N ALA A 511 -14.37 28.02 1.27
CA ALA A 511 -15.39 27.63 0.30
C ALA A 511 -16.64 28.47 0.48
N GLU A 512 -17.08 29.08 -0.62
CA GLU A 512 -18.29 29.92 -0.71
C GLU A 512 -19.31 29.28 -1.65
N PRO A 513 -20.50 28.91 -1.20
CA PRO A 513 -21.61 28.53 -2.06
C PRO A 513 -22.16 29.79 -2.75
N ILE A 514 -22.16 29.79 -4.09
CA ILE A 514 -22.68 30.89 -4.92
C ILE A 514 -24.16 30.65 -5.25
N ALA A 515 -24.48 29.38 -5.58
CA ALA A 515 -25.83 28.93 -5.90
C ALA A 515 -25.99 27.49 -5.37
N ASP A 516 -27.21 26.93 -5.47
CA ASP A 516 -27.54 25.60 -4.91
C ASP A 516 -26.59 24.49 -5.34
N LYS A 517 -26.03 24.58 -6.56
CA LYS A 517 -25.13 23.54 -7.14
C LYS A 517 -23.72 24.04 -7.34
N TRP A 518 -23.44 25.33 -7.12
CA TRP A 518 -22.14 25.91 -7.39
C TRP A 518 -21.44 26.39 -6.12
N LYS A 519 -20.14 26.10 -6.03
CA LYS A 519 -19.23 26.59 -5.01
C LYS A 519 -17.96 27.14 -5.65
N ILE A 520 -17.42 28.20 -5.08
CA ILE A 520 -16.03 28.62 -5.32
C ILE A 520 -15.20 28.18 -4.13
N GLN A 521 -14.04 27.58 -4.42
CA GLN A 521 -13.04 27.22 -3.42
C GLN A 521 -11.79 28.03 -3.70
N THR A 522 -11.28 28.66 -2.66
CA THR A 522 -10.01 29.39 -2.71
C THR A 522 -9.06 28.73 -1.71
N THR A 523 -7.83 28.45 -2.13
CA THR A 523 -6.77 28.00 -1.24
C THR A 523 -5.56 28.91 -1.35
N MET A 524 -4.95 29.20 -0.21
CA MET A 524 -3.67 29.89 -0.10
C MET A 524 -2.73 29.01 0.70
N ASP A 525 -1.63 28.64 0.08
CA ASP A 525 -0.61 27.80 0.67
C ASP A 525 0.71 28.58 0.76
N GLY A 526 1.38 28.51 1.89
CA GLY A 526 2.72 29.04 2.07
C GLY A 526 3.62 27.96 2.68
N SER A 527 4.86 27.84 2.20
CA SER A 527 5.82 26.96 2.84
C SER A 527 7.23 27.56 2.87
N VAL A 528 7.95 27.24 3.92
CA VAL A 528 9.36 27.57 4.13
C VAL A 528 10.11 26.29 4.41
N SER A 529 11.27 26.12 3.77
CA SER A 529 12.20 25.05 4.11
C SER A 529 13.62 25.56 4.16
N ARG A 530 14.41 24.97 5.07
CA ARG A 530 15.83 25.20 5.23
C ARG A 530 16.49 23.86 5.50
N SER A 531 17.53 23.52 4.74
CA SER A 531 18.38 22.35 4.96
C SER A 531 19.83 22.81 4.95
N ARG A 532 20.57 22.40 5.97
CA ARG A 532 22.01 22.63 6.08
C ARG A 532 22.70 21.27 6.28
N GLN A 533 23.77 21.05 5.56
CA GLN A 533 24.61 19.87 5.73
C GLN A 533 26.06 20.29 5.63
N ASN A 534 26.87 19.91 6.61
CA ASN A 534 28.31 20.08 6.64
C ASN A 534 28.96 18.71 6.79
N LYS A 535 30.00 18.48 6.06
CA LYS A 535 30.81 17.27 6.08
C LYS A 535 32.30 17.72 6.10
N ASP A 536 32.87 17.80 7.30
CA ASP A 536 34.24 18.23 7.49
C ASP A 536 35.17 17.02 7.34
N ALA A 537 36.12 17.09 6.39
CA ALA A 537 36.98 15.98 6.00
C ALA A 537 38.35 16.08 6.72
N PHE A 538 38.87 14.91 7.10
CA PHE A 538 40.19 14.74 7.73
C PHE A 538 40.93 13.60 7.04
N ASN A 539 42.21 13.74 6.86
CA ASN A 539 43.12 12.70 6.41
C ASN A 539 43.27 11.60 7.47
N ALA A 540 43.86 10.47 7.11
CA ALA A 540 44.14 9.37 8.03
C ALA A 540 44.99 9.74 9.23
N ASP A 541 45.86 10.78 9.12
CA ASP A 541 46.69 11.34 10.19
C ASP A 541 45.93 12.34 11.10
N GLY A 542 44.65 12.60 10.82
CA GLY A 542 43.81 13.55 11.57
C GLY A 542 43.93 15.01 11.13
N SER A 543 44.77 15.32 10.13
CA SER A 543 44.88 16.68 9.59
C SER A 543 43.64 17.04 8.78
N ALA A 544 43.17 18.28 8.89
CA ALA A 544 41.98 18.75 8.14
C ALA A 544 42.26 18.74 6.63
N ASN A 545 41.24 18.27 5.86
CA ASN A 545 41.31 18.22 4.42
C ASN A 545 40.22 19.11 3.81
N ASP A 546 40.57 20.37 3.55
CA ASP A 546 39.60 21.34 3.02
C ASP A 546 39.15 21.02 1.60
N TYR A 547 39.94 20.25 0.84
CA TYR A 547 39.59 19.80 -0.52
C TYR A 547 38.39 18.86 -0.55
N TYR A 548 38.28 17.92 0.40
CA TYR A 548 37.14 17.00 0.52
C TYR A 548 36.07 17.46 1.51
N THR A 549 36.29 18.61 2.18
CA THR A 549 35.29 19.23 3.04
C THR A 549 34.15 19.78 2.19
N THR A 550 32.89 19.38 2.50
CA THR A 550 31.72 19.86 1.80
C THR A 550 30.75 20.55 2.74
N ALA A 551 30.09 21.59 2.26
CA ALA A 551 29.03 22.27 2.98
C ALA A 551 27.88 22.63 2.02
N SER A 552 26.67 22.54 2.48
CA SER A 552 25.49 22.98 1.71
C SER A 552 24.45 23.65 2.61
N LEU A 553 23.83 24.70 2.08
CA LEU A 553 22.70 25.37 2.69
C LEU A 553 21.65 25.66 1.61
N ASN A 554 20.51 24.99 1.72
CA ASN A 554 19.39 25.21 0.83
C ASN A 554 18.26 25.90 1.59
N ARG A 555 17.68 26.95 1.02
CA ARG A 555 16.51 27.68 1.54
C ARG A 555 15.47 27.77 0.42
N SER A 556 14.23 27.50 0.75
CA SER A 556 13.12 27.61 -0.18
C SER A 556 11.93 28.29 0.51
N LEU A 557 11.38 29.30 -0.13
CA LEU A 557 10.13 29.93 0.24
C LEU A 557 9.17 29.80 -0.93
N THR A 558 8.01 29.17 -0.69
CA THR A 558 7.02 28.95 -1.75
C THR A 558 5.66 29.48 -1.33
N GLY A 559 4.94 30.05 -2.27
CA GLY A 559 3.56 30.49 -2.15
C GLY A 559 2.71 29.87 -3.25
N ARG A 560 1.45 29.58 -2.94
CA ARG A 560 0.46 29.12 -3.93
C ARG A 560 -0.87 29.76 -3.63
N GLY A 561 -1.50 30.35 -4.64
CA GLY A 561 -2.89 30.73 -4.66
C GLY A 561 -3.66 29.85 -5.66
N ALA A 562 -4.81 29.32 -5.27
CA ALA A 562 -5.67 28.56 -6.19
C ALA A 562 -7.13 28.96 -6.04
N VAL A 563 -7.82 29.04 -7.18
CA VAL A 563 -9.26 29.26 -7.27
C VAL A 563 -9.88 28.14 -8.10
N LEU A 564 -10.89 27.48 -7.54
CA LEU A 564 -11.63 26.39 -8.15
C LEU A 564 -13.12 26.68 -8.13
N ALA A 565 -13.78 26.56 -9.27
CA ALA A 565 -15.21 26.48 -9.38
C ALA A 565 -15.65 24.99 -9.34
N GLN A 566 -16.60 24.68 -8.47
CA GLN A 566 -17.17 23.35 -8.35
C GLN A 566 -18.67 23.40 -8.63
N TYR A 567 -19.10 22.56 -9.59
CA TYR A 567 -20.49 22.24 -9.85
C TYR A 567 -20.81 20.84 -9.32
N SER A 568 -21.82 20.69 -8.46
CA SER A 568 -22.16 19.43 -7.84
C SER A 568 -23.65 19.12 -7.99
N THR A 569 -23.93 17.89 -8.42
CA THR A 569 -25.27 17.26 -8.40
C THR A 569 -25.20 15.96 -7.59
N ASP A 570 -26.32 15.28 -7.41
CA ASP A 570 -26.36 13.98 -6.72
C ASP A 570 -25.45 12.91 -7.37
N LYS A 571 -25.23 13.00 -8.70
CA LYS A 571 -24.48 11.99 -9.49
C LYS A 571 -23.17 12.51 -10.07
N SER A 572 -22.97 13.82 -10.15
CA SER A 572 -21.83 14.40 -10.88
C SER A 572 -21.17 15.51 -10.08
N VAL A 573 -19.86 15.60 -10.16
CA VAL A 573 -19.06 16.72 -9.66
C VAL A 573 -18.10 17.15 -10.78
N LEU A 574 -18.19 18.41 -11.20
CA LEU A 574 -17.24 19.05 -12.10
C LEU A 574 -16.46 20.09 -11.29
N GLN A 575 -15.15 20.07 -11.43
CA GLN A 575 -14.27 21.10 -10.86
C GLN A 575 -13.36 21.63 -11.95
N ALA A 576 -13.25 22.92 -12.05
CA ALA A 576 -12.33 23.60 -12.95
C ALA A 576 -11.66 24.76 -12.21
N GLY A 577 -10.38 24.97 -12.44
CA GLY A 577 -9.67 26.06 -11.80
C GLY A 577 -8.23 26.20 -12.21
N ILE A 578 -7.60 27.17 -11.62
CA ILE A 578 -6.20 27.52 -11.85
C ILE A 578 -5.51 27.77 -10.52
N SER A 579 -4.26 27.39 -10.42
CA SER A 579 -3.37 27.80 -9.34
C SER A 579 -2.17 28.55 -9.90
N VAL A 580 -1.74 29.54 -9.13
CA VAL A 580 -0.49 30.27 -9.37
C VAL A 580 0.45 29.91 -8.25
N ASN A 581 1.65 29.45 -8.61
CA ASN A 581 2.69 29.07 -7.67
C ASN A 581 3.84 30.08 -7.79
N SER A 582 4.38 30.51 -6.65
CA SER A 582 5.58 31.34 -6.61
C SER A 582 6.64 30.62 -5.78
N SER A 583 7.91 30.78 -6.16
CA SER A 583 9.03 30.22 -5.43
C SER A 583 10.21 31.16 -5.43
N ASN A 584 10.87 31.26 -4.29
CA ASN A 584 12.16 31.92 -4.10
C ASN A 584 13.13 30.91 -3.50
N LEU A 585 14.24 30.68 -4.16
CA LEU A 585 15.20 29.63 -3.84
C LEU A 585 16.57 30.26 -3.60
N TYR A 586 17.28 29.77 -2.59
CA TYR A 586 18.68 30.11 -2.34
C TYR A 586 19.46 28.85 -2.03
N THR A 587 20.64 28.73 -2.59
CA THR A 587 21.55 27.62 -2.36
C THR A 587 22.98 28.13 -2.24
N TYR A 588 23.65 27.69 -1.18
CA TYR A 588 25.10 27.79 -1.00
C TYR A 588 25.69 26.39 -1.00
N SER A 589 26.83 26.21 -1.66
CA SER A 589 27.56 24.94 -1.63
C SER A 589 29.07 25.21 -1.62
N LYS A 590 29.79 24.39 -0.84
CA LYS A 590 31.24 24.29 -0.82
C LYS A 590 31.66 22.87 -1.20
N SER A 591 32.61 22.75 -2.13
CA SER A 591 33.23 21.48 -2.54
C SER A 591 34.56 21.76 -3.21
N LEU A 592 35.55 20.88 -3.02
CA LEU A 592 36.89 21.00 -3.60
C LEU A 592 37.59 22.35 -3.29
N GLY A 593 37.41 22.88 -2.08
CA GLY A 593 37.94 24.19 -1.70
C GLY A 593 37.24 25.39 -2.37
N GLN A 594 36.28 25.16 -3.26
CA GLN A 594 35.51 26.21 -3.92
C GLN A 594 34.14 26.42 -3.29
N GLU A 595 33.70 27.65 -3.25
CA GLU A 595 32.38 28.04 -2.74
C GLU A 595 31.56 28.70 -3.83
N LYS A 596 30.27 28.31 -3.92
CA LYS A 596 29.33 28.89 -4.87
C LYS A 596 27.99 29.18 -4.18
N GLU A 597 27.47 30.33 -4.49
CA GLU A 597 26.12 30.74 -4.11
C GLU A 597 25.25 30.89 -5.35
N LEU A 598 24.03 30.35 -5.28
CA LEU A 598 22.99 30.57 -6.28
C LEU A 598 21.80 31.15 -5.55
N GLY A 599 21.58 32.44 -5.68
CA GLY A 599 20.40 33.14 -5.19
C GLY A 599 19.53 33.50 -6.38
N ILE A 600 18.32 32.94 -6.45
CA ILE A 600 17.31 33.45 -7.36
C ILE A 600 16.68 34.62 -6.63
N GLY A 601 17.21 35.83 -6.84
CA GLY A 601 16.76 37.06 -6.17
C GLY A 601 15.33 37.45 -6.54
N GLU A 602 14.75 36.85 -7.57
CA GLU A 602 13.41 37.12 -8.06
C GLU A 602 12.46 35.93 -7.79
N TRP A 603 11.20 36.25 -7.54
CA TRP A 603 10.14 35.29 -7.43
C TRP A 603 9.84 34.69 -8.79
N GLN A 604 9.94 33.39 -8.89
CA GLN A 604 9.53 32.65 -10.08
C GLN A 604 8.05 32.29 -9.99
N TRP A 605 7.30 32.64 -11.01
CA TRP A 605 5.86 32.44 -11.07
C TRP A 605 5.50 31.38 -12.08
N ASN A 606 4.70 30.42 -11.66
CA ASN A 606 4.24 29.33 -12.50
C ASN A 606 2.73 29.16 -12.28
N TRP A 607 2.04 28.78 -13.33
CA TRP A 607 0.62 28.53 -13.28
C TRP A 607 0.31 27.07 -13.57
N ALA A 608 -0.78 26.54 -12.99
CA ALA A 608 -1.17 25.15 -13.09
C ALA A 608 -2.70 25.05 -13.23
N PRO A 609 -3.20 24.77 -14.42
CA PRO A 609 -4.62 24.53 -14.65
C PRO A 609 -5.03 23.15 -14.16
N GLN A 610 -6.25 23.03 -13.66
CA GLN A 610 -6.82 21.76 -13.24
C GLN A 610 -8.28 21.66 -13.66
N LEU A 611 -8.65 20.46 -14.13
CA LEU A 611 -10.01 20.11 -14.52
C LEU A 611 -10.29 18.70 -14.03
N SER A 612 -11.41 18.48 -13.35
CA SER A 612 -11.83 17.13 -12.99
C SER A 612 -13.33 16.96 -13.13
N TYR A 613 -13.73 15.78 -13.55
CA TYR A 613 -15.11 15.39 -13.72
C TYR A 613 -15.35 13.99 -13.13
N LEU A 614 -16.29 13.92 -12.21
CA LEU A 614 -16.78 12.68 -11.62
C LEU A 614 -18.25 12.51 -12.02
N HIS A 615 -18.58 11.37 -12.61
CA HIS A 615 -19.96 10.96 -12.87
C HIS A 615 -20.14 9.49 -12.50
N GLY A 616 -21.00 9.23 -11.53
CA GLY A 616 -21.18 7.87 -11.07
C GLY A 616 -19.88 7.23 -10.59
N ASN A 617 -19.37 6.20 -11.29
CA ASN A 617 -18.11 5.52 -11.02
C ASN A 617 -16.98 5.95 -11.95
N THR A 618 -17.22 6.91 -12.83
CA THR A 618 -16.24 7.38 -13.79
C THR A 618 -15.64 8.70 -13.32
N TYR A 619 -14.32 8.76 -13.29
CA TYR A 619 -13.54 9.92 -12.91
C TYR A 619 -12.52 10.23 -14.01
N ILE A 620 -12.47 11.49 -14.44
CA ILE A 620 -11.49 12.00 -15.37
C ILE A 620 -10.89 13.25 -14.77
N SER A 621 -9.56 13.39 -14.81
CA SER A 621 -8.91 14.62 -14.38
C SER A 621 -7.71 14.96 -15.24
N TYR A 622 -7.54 16.24 -15.46
CA TYR A 622 -6.36 16.84 -16.01
C TYR A 622 -5.73 17.77 -14.99
N HIS A 623 -4.41 17.69 -14.87
CA HIS A 623 -3.62 18.53 -13.98
C HIS A 623 -2.34 18.97 -14.67
N GLY A 624 -2.13 20.27 -14.80
CA GLY A 624 -0.88 20.87 -15.25
C GLY A 624 -0.04 21.25 -14.02
N HIS A 625 1.27 21.01 -14.08
CA HIS A 625 2.18 21.35 -12.99
C HIS A 625 3.53 21.79 -13.52
N SER A 626 4.01 22.95 -13.07
CA SER A 626 5.38 23.39 -13.31
C SER A 626 6.27 23.00 -12.12
N SER A 627 7.47 22.52 -12.41
CA SER A 627 8.46 22.14 -11.41
C SER A 627 9.79 22.84 -11.68
N GLN A 628 10.35 23.42 -10.62
CA GLN A 628 11.72 23.95 -10.67
C GLN A 628 12.72 22.81 -10.67
N PRO A 629 13.88 22.98 -11.33
CA PRO A 629 14.99 22.07 -11.20
C PRO A 629 15.43 21.94 -9.73
N ASN A 630 15.94 20.76 -9.37
CA ASN A 630 16.53 20.58 -8.03
C ASN A 630 17.74 21.51 -7.90
N GLN A 631 17.83 22.26 -6.80
CA GLN A 631 18.89 23.23 -6.51
C GLN A 631 20.28 22.60 -6.56
N GLU A 632 20.44 21.38 -6.05
CA GLU A 632 21.71 20.63 -6.10
C GLU A 632 22.19 20.40 -7.54
N LYS A 633 21.27 20.21 -8.48
CA LYS A 633 21.58 20.06 -9.91
C LYS A 633 21.93 21.37 -10.61
N MET A 634 21.72 22.51 -9.98
CA MET A 634 22.03 23.82 -10.53
C MET A 634 23.38 24.35 -10.06
N ILE A 635 23.99 23.74 -9.05
CA ILE A 635 25.28 24.20 -8.52
C ILE A 635 26.42 23.73 -9.40
N SER A 636 27.22 24.67 -9.89
CA SER A 636 28.36 24.42 -10.76
C SER A 636 29.64 23.99 -10.00
N LEU A 637 29.53 23.05 -9.09
CA LEU A 637 30.65 22.44 -8.37
C LEU A 637 30.77 20.97 -8.73
N LEU A 638 32.00 20.47 -8.77
CA LEU A 638 32.25 19.03 -8.96
C LEU A 638 31.89 18.24 -7.71
N ASP A 639 31.23 17.13 -7.91
CA ASP A 639 31.11 16.06 -6.93
C ASP A 639 32.03 14.91 -7.37
N ILE A 640 33.05 14.65 -6.56
CA ILE A 640 34.03 13.57 -6.74
C ILE A 640 33.94 12.52 -5.62
N THR A 641 32.83 12.45 -4.92
CA THR A 641 32.62 11.53 -3.80
C THR A 641 32.87 10.07 -4.23
N ASP A 642 32.46 9.72 -5.44
CA ASP A 642 32.81 8.45 -6.08
C ASP A 642 33.86 8.73 -7.17
N PRO A 643 35.12 8.19 -7.05
CA PRO A 643 36.18 8.46 -8.02
C PRO A 643 35.87 7.93 -9.43
N LEU A 644 34.97 6.99 -9.58
CA LEU A 644 34.51 6.45 -10.87
C LEU A 644 33.29 7.18 -11.43
N ARG A 645 32.71 8.14 -10.66
CA ARG A 645 31.49 8.86 -11.03
C ARG A 645 31.58 10.32 -10.62
N ILE A 646 32.02 11.13 -11.54
CA ILE A 646 32.16 12.56 -11.33
C ILE A 646 30.94 13.28 -11.88
N SER A 647 30.38 14.22 -11.13
CA SER A 647 29.26 15.02 -11.58
C SER A 647 29.42 16.51 -11.27
N THR A 648 28.79 17.35 -12.07
CA THR A 648 28.63 18.78 -11.79
C THR A 648 27.21 19.22 -12.07
N GLY A 649 26.76 20.32 -11.48
CA GLY A 649 25.47 20.92 -11.79
C GLY A 649 25.47 21.79 -13.03
N ASN A 650 24.32 22.36 -13.39
CA ASN A 650 24.15 23.27 -14.50
C ASN A 650 23.24 24.45 -14.09
N ILE A 651 23.83 25.64 -14.00
CA ILE A 651 23.12 26.87 -13.60
C ILE A 651 22.07 27.34 -14.60
N TYR A 652 22.11 26.85 -15.83
CA TYR A 652 21.20 27.22 -16.94
C TYR A 652 19.95 26.33 -17.01
N LEU A 653 19.72 25.45 -16.02
CA LEU A 653 18.54 24.61 -16.01
C LEU A 653 17.26 25.45 -15.92
N ARG A 654 16.27 25.09 -16.73
CA ARG A 654 14.97 25.76 -16.81
C ARG A 654 13.88 24.91 -16.16
N PRO A 655 12.80 25.54 -15.67
CA PRO A 655 11.64 24.81 -15.15
C PRO A 655 11.03 23.87 -16.18
N GLY A 656 10.63 22.70 -15.71
CA GLY A 656 9.84 21.76 -16.48
C GLY A 656 8.34 21.99 -16.30
N PHE A 657 7.53 21.51 -17.24
CA PHE A 657 6.08 21.47 -17.13
C PHE A 657 5.55 20.08 -17.39
N THR A 658 4.74 19.60 -16.45
CA THR A 658 4.11 18.27 -16.52
C THR A 658 2.63 18.40 -16.79
N HIS A 659 2.15 17.77 -17.83
CA HIS A 659 0.74 17.53 -18.11
C HIS A 659 0.39 16.13 -17.62
N SER A 660 -0.67 16.01 -16.82
CA SER A 660 -1.14 14.72 -16.30
C SER A 660 -2.61 14.56 -16.59
N LEU A 661 -2.96 13.46 -17.24
CA LEU A 661 -4.34 13.04 -17.49
C LEU A 661 -4.59 11.73 -16.74
N SER A 662 -5.67 11.66 -15.98
CA SER A 662 -6.05 10.44 -15.27
C SER A 662 -7.49 10.09 -15.58
N PHE A 663 -7.74 8.79 -15.77
CA PHE A 663 -9.04 8.20 -16.01
C PHE A 663 -9.25 7.03 -15.06
N ARG A 664 -10.42 6.93 -14.48
CA ARG A 664 -10.86 5.79 -13.69
C ARG A 664 -12.31 5.49 -13.98
N ALA A 665 -12.63 4.23 -14.23
CA ALA A 665 -14.00 3.75 -14.35
C ALA A 665 -14.18 2.45 -13.59
N GLY A 666 -15.30 2.33 -12.87
CA GLY A 666 -15.69 1.10 -12.20
C GLY A 666 -17.04 0.62 -12.76
N ILE A 667 -17.07 -0.60 -13.29
CA ILE A 667 -18.26 -1.29 -13.72
C ILE A 667 -18.61 -2.31 -12.63
N GLY A 668 -19.73 -2.13 -12.01
CA GLY A 668 -20.24 -2.94 -10.91
C GLY A 668 -21.29 -2.12 -10.16
N ARG A 669 -22.21 -2.75 -9.46
CA ARG A 669 -23.28 -2.01 -8.76
C ARG A 669 -22.67 -1.15 -7.65
N ARG A 670 -22.69 0.16 -7.85
CA ARG A 670 -22.19 1.14 -6.86
C ARG A 670 -23.11 1.14 -5.64
N ARG A 671 -22.51 1.02 -4.47
CA ARG A 671 -23.15 1.25 -3.18
C ARG A 671 -23.18 2.73 -2.80
N GLY A 672 -23.87 3.55 -3.49
CA GLY A 672 -23.88 4.99 -3.14
C GLY A 672 -24.97 5.79 -3.85
N GLY A 673 -25.66 5.20 -4.83
CA GLY A 673 -26.91 5.76 -5.29
C GLY A 673 -27.97 5.62 -4.19
N ARG A 674 -28.86 6.60 -4.00
CA ARG A 674 -30.12 6.40 -3.26
C ARG A 674 -30.74 5.11 -3.77
N VAL A 675 -30.68 4.09 -2.93
CA VAL A 675 -31.35 2.82 -3.19
C VAL A 675 -32.81 3.17 -3.31
N SER A 676 -33.46 2.77 -4.39
CA SER A 676 -34.91 2.97 -4.52
C SER A 676 -35.59 2.33 -3.32
N LEU A 677 -36.71 2.87 -2.93
CA LEU A 677 -37.50 2.29 -1.81
C LEU A 677 -37.81 0.81 -2.08
N GLU A 678 -38.00 0.44 -3.34
CA GLU A 678 -38.21 -0.94 -3.80
C GLU A 678 -37.02 -1.85 -3.58
N ASP A 679 -35.77 -1.38 -3.86
CA ASP A 679 -34.54 -2.14 -3.57
C ASP A 679 -34.28 -2.26 -2.05
N ARG A 680 -34.76 -1.31 -1.25
CA ARG A 680 -34.72 -1.37 0.22
C ARG A 680 -35.73 -2.35 0.80
N LEU A 681 -36.88 -2.47 0.19
CA LEU A 681 -37.98 -3.27 0.65
C LEU A 681 -37.89 -4.76 0.21
N SER A 682 -37.21 -5.00 -0.92
CA SER A 682 -37.11 -6.36 -1.46
C SER A 682 -36.08 -7.25 -0.78
N GLY A 683 -35.24 -6.71 0.12
CA GLY A 683 -34.17 -7.50 0.77
C GLY A 683 -33.17 -8.15 -0.22
N ALA A 684 -33.49 -8.08 -1.51
CA ALA A 684 -32.77 -8.70 -2.62
C ALA A 684 -31.57 -7.83 -3.01
N ARG A 685 -30.59 -7.67 -2.11
CA ARG A 685 -29.25 -7.27 -2.52
C ARG A 685 -28.48 -8.51 -2.89
N GLU A 686 -28.52 -8.88 -4.15
CA GLU A 686 -27.45 -9.67 -4.72
C GLU A 686 -26.12 -8.97 -4.38
N LEU A 687 -25.32 -9.60 -3.55
CA LEU A 687 -23.92 -9.28 -3.42
C LEU A 687 -23.38 -9.23 -4.85
N SER A 688 -22.78 -8.10 -5.24
CA SER A 688 -22.25 -7.93 -6.60
C SER A 688 -21.43 -9.16 -6.96
N ARG A 689 -21.90 -9.98 -7.89
CA ARG A 689 -21.23 -11.19 -8.36
C ARG A 689 -19.96 -10.86 -9.15
N GLY A 690 -19.72 -9.59 -9.46
CA GLY A 690 -18.52 -9.14 -10.15
C GLY A 690 -18.34 -7.64 -10.15
N SER A 691 -17.09 -7.23 -10.32
CA SER A 691 -16.69 -5.84 -10.52
C SER A 691 -15.56 -5.77 -11.55
N LEU A 692 -15.53 -4.71 -12.33
CA LEU A 692 -14.45 -4.39 -13.23
C LEU A 692 -14.01 -2.95 -12.93
N ASN A 693 -12.73 -2.77 -12.63
CA ASN A 693 -12.13 -1.46 -12.43
C ASN A 693 -11.08 -1.23 -13.51
N VAL A 694 -11.14 -0.08 -14.15
CA VAL A 694 -10.17 0.37 -15.14
C VAL A 694 -9.58 1.67 -14.65
N THR A 695 -8.26 1.75 -14.60
CA THR A 695 -7.55 3.01 -14.36
C THR A 695 -6.57 3.24 -15.49
N ALA A 696 -6.50 4.46 -15.97
CA ALA A 696 -5.50 4.88 -16.96
C ALA A 696 -4.95 6.23 -16.54
N SER A 697 -3.66 6.42 -16.73
CA SER A 697 -3.01 7.71 -16.55
C SER A 697 -1.98 7.92 -17.64
N ALA A 698 -1.84 9.14 -18.10
CA ALA A 698 -0.80 9.56 -19.03
C ALA A 698 -0.18 10.85 -18.52
N SER A 699 1.13 10.97 -18.62
CA SER A 699 1.83 12.22 -18.36
C SER A 699 2.84 12.54 -19.46
N MET A 700 2.97 13.82 -19.72
CA MET A 700 3.94 14.38 -20.64
C MET A 700 4.75 15.44 -19.89
N ASN A 701 6.05 15.27 -19.84
CA ASN A 701 6.98 16.19 -19.16
C ASN A 701 7.77 16.97 -20.22
N GLN A 702 7.54 18.26 -20.29
CA GLN A 702 8.28 19.20 -21.12
C GLN A 702 9.47 19.75 -20.34
N ASN A 703 10.59 20.01 -21.01
CA ASN A 703 11.82 20.51 -20.40
C ASN A 703 12.30 19.67 -19.20
N SER A 704 12.18 18.34 -19.29
CA SER A 704 12.66 17.45 -18.22
C SER A 704 14.16 17.63 -18.01
N VAL A 705 14.61 17.61 -16.76
CA VAL A 705 16.03 17.60 -16.44
C VAL A 705 16.53 16.16 -16.48
N VAL A 706 17.41 15.86 -17.42
CA VAL A 706 18.06 14.56 -17.62
C VAL A 706 19.58 14.71 -17.54
N SER A 707 20.29 13.59 -17.56
CA SER A 707 21.75 13.60 -17.53
C SER A 707 22.34 13.47 -18.94
N ALA A 708 23.30 14.31 -19.27
CA ALA A 708 24.28 14.05 -20.32
C ALA A 708 25.45 13.32 -19.67
N THR A 709 25.78 12.15 -20.19
CA THR A 709 26.76 11.23 -19.57
C THR A 709 27.81 10.80 -20.61
N TRP A 710 29.09 10.76 -20.20
CA TRP A 710 30.17 10.22 -21.01
C TRP A 710 31.22 9.54 -20.15
N TYR A 711 32.15 8.87 -20.79
CA TYR A 711 33.27 8.18 -20.17
C TYR A 711 34.59 8.66 -20.78
N ASP A 712 35.61 8.82 -19.95
CA ASP A 712 37.00 9.05 -20.41
C ASP A 712 37.71 7.72 -20.77
N ALA A 713 38.99 7.80 -21.03
CA ALA A 713 39.81 6.62 -21.41
C ALA A 713 39.94 5.60 -20.26
N ASP A 714 39.90 6.04 -19.02
CA ASP A 714 39.97 5.22 -17.80
C ASP A 714 38.56 4.74 -17.37
N ARG A 715 37.53 5.03 -18.18
CA ARG A 715 36.13 4.70 -17.92
C ARG A 715 35.55 5.32 -16.62
N VAL A 716 36.07 6.45 -16.21
CA VAL A 716 35.44 7.32 -15.23
C VAL A 716 34.18 7.92 -15.89
N ARG A 717 33.07 7.82 -15.23
CA ARG A 717 31.78 8.33 -15.68
C ARG A 717 31.58 9.78 -15.28
N TYR A 718 31.35 10.64 -16.24
CA TYR A 718 31.03 12.05 -16.03
C TYR A 718 29.55 12.31 -16.30
N THR A 719 28.92 13.17 -15.50
CA THR A 719 27.51 13.47 -15.63
C THR A 719 27.20 14.95 -15.42
N VAL A 720 26.46 15.55 -16.34
CA VAL A 720 25.95 16.93 -16.24
C VAL A 720 24.43 16.94 -16.49
N PRO A 721 23.64 17.59 -15.64
CA PRO A 721 22.19 17.71 -15.85
C PRO A 721 21.89 18.75 -16.94
N VAL A 722 20.96 18.42 -17.83
CA VAL A 722 20.50 19.26 -18.94
C VAL A 722 18.99 19.14 -19.12
N ASN A 723 18.37 20.17 -19.72
CA ASN A 723 16.97 20.08 -20.10
C ASN A 723 16.77 19.31 -21.42
N THR A 724 15.72 18.53 -21.53
CA THR A 724 15.38 17.83 -22.77
C THR A 724 14.69 18.75 -23.77
N ARG A 725 15.01 18.59 -25.07
CA ARG A 725 14.26 19.22 -26.14
C ARG A 725 12.92 18.53 -26.39
N ARG A 726 12.92 17.21 -26.42
CA ARG A 726 11.71 16.41 -26.60
C ARG A 726 11.02 16.14 -25.27
N PRO A 727 9.69 16.12 -25.23
CA PRO A 727 8.97 15.74 -24.02
C PRO A 727 9.18 14.26 -23.71
N ALA A 728 9.32 13.95 -22.43
CA ALA A 728 9.25 12.59 -21.92
C ALA A 728 7.79 12.20 -21.69
N TRP A 729 7.43 10.97 -22.06
CA TRP A 729 6.07 10.44 -21.92
C TRP A 729 6.03 9.27 -20.97
N SER A 730 4.97 9.18 -20.19
CA SER A 730 4.62 7.96 -19.48
C SER A 730 3.12 7.73 -19.57
N ALA A 731 2.72 6.46 -19.73
CA ALA A 731 1.33 6.05 -19.69
C ALA A 731 1.24 4.75 -18.90
N ASN A 732 0.23 4.66 -18.05
CA ASN A 732 -0.06 3.47 -17.28
C ASN A 732 -1.56 3.16 -17.39
N THR A 733 -1.88 1.90 -17.67
CA THR A 733 -3.26 1.43 -17.69
C THR A 733 -3.33 0.14 -16.87
N SER A 734 -4.27 0.07 -15.94
CA SER A 734 -4.56 -1.17 -15.22
C SER A 734 -6.03 -1.53 -15.29
N VAL A 735 -6.28 -2.82 -15.40
CA VAL A 735 -7.61 -3.40 -15.42
C VAL A 735 -7.65 -4.49 -14.36
N THR A 736 -8.62 -4.42 -13.46
CA THR A 736 -8.84 -5.45 -12.44
C THR A 736 -10.29 -5.87 -12.47
N GLY A 737 -10.51 -7.15 -12.75
CA GLY A 737 -11.81 -7.79 -12.77
C GLY A 737 -11.94 -8.82 -11.64
N TYR A 738 -13.07 -8.83 -10.98
CA TYR A 738 -13.45 -9.82 -9.98
C TYR A 738 -14.78 -10.43 -10.36
N ARG A 739 -14.90 -11.76 -10.23
CA ARG A 739 -16.16 -12.48 -10.45
C ARG A 739 -16.29 -13.69 -9.52
N ALA A 740 -17.40 -13.79 -8.83
CA ALA A 740 -17.82 -15.03 -8.18
C ALA A 740 -18.40 -15.97 -9.24
N LEU A 741 -17.92 -17.22 -9.28
CA LEU A 741 -18.29 -18.20 -10.30
C LEU A 741 -19.51 -19.05 -9.87
N ASP A 742 -19.79 -19.11 -8.57
CA ASP A 742 -20.91 -19.84 -7.99
C ASP A 742 -21.76 -18.95 -7.09
N GLU A 743 -23.00 -19.38 -6.79
CA GLU A 743 -23.94 -18.62 -5.95
C GLU A 743 -23.47 -18.48 -4.50
N LYS A 744 -22.79 -19.49 -3.98
CA LYS A 744 -22.23 -19.47 -2.61
C LYS A 744 -20.94 -18.68 -2.51
N GLN A 745 -20.43 -18.15 -3.64
CA GLN A 745 -19.17 -17.41 -3.76
C GLN A 745 -17.94 -18.19 -3.21
N TYR A 746 -17.99 -19.52 -3.25
CA TYR A 746 -16.85 -20.35 -2.90
C TYR A 746 -15.76 -20.25 -3.95
N TRP A 747 -16.15 -20.21 -5.23
CA TRP A 747 -15.25 -20.02 -6.35
C TRP A 747 -15.21 -18.55 -6.76
N ARG A 748 -14.01 -18.01 -6.81
CA ARG A 748 -13.76 -16.61 -7.17
C ARG A 748 -12.64 -16.53 -8.18
N LEU A 749 -12.86 -15.76 -9.22
CA LEU A 749 -11.88 -15.44 -10.24
C LEU A 749 -11.53 -13.96 -10.13
N MET A 750 -10.24 -13.67 -10.06
CA MET A 750 -9.72 -12.32 -10.19
C MET A 750 -8.76 -12.30 -11.38
N LEU A 751 -8.96 -11.34 -12.27
CA LEU A 751 -8.07 -11.05 -13.39
C LEU A 751 -7.53 -9.64 -13.20
N SER A 752 -6.22 -9.48 -13.22
CA SER A 752 -5.58 -8.17 -13.24
C SER A 752 -4.59 -8.08 -14.39
N GLY A 753 -4.59 -6.95 -15.06
CA GLY A 753 -3.66 -6.63 -16.12
C GLY A 753 -3.16 -5.21 -15.97
N MET A 754 -1.90 -4.99 -16.28
CA MET A 754 -1.30 -3.67 -16.29
C MET A 754 -0.42 -3.53 -17.53
N VAL A 755 -0.49 -2.36 -18.14
CA VAL A 755 0.43 -1.95 -19.21
C VAL A 755 0.99 -0.60 -18.82
N ASN A 756 2.30 -0.47 -18.81
CA ASN A 756 2.99 0.79 -18.61
C ASN A 756 3.91 1.07 -19.80
N PHE A 757 3.84 2.27 -20.30
CA PHE A 757 4.72 2.78 -21.34
C PHE A 757 5.50 3.96 -20.79
N ARG A 758 6.81 3.97 -21.04
CA ARG A 758 7.68 5.10 -20.71
C ARG A 758 8.56 5.42 -21.90
N SER A 759 8.67 6.69 -22.21
CA SER A 759 9.64 7.23 -23.17
C SER A 759 10.48 8.26 -22.45
N SER A 760 11.77 8.00 -22.31
CA SER A 760 12.76 8.90 -21.71
C SER A 760 13.78 9.33 -22.75
N VAL A 761 14.35 10.49 -22.52
CA VAL A 761 15.38 11.09 -23.35
C VAL A 761 16.64 11.22 -22.52
N ASN A 762 17.79 10.87 -23.08
CA ASN A 762 19.09 11.17 -22.53
C ASN A 762 20.02 11.65 -23.64
N TYR A 763 21.25 12.02 -23.29
CA TYR A 763 22.23 12.52 -24.24
C TYR A 763 23.51 11.72 -24.11
N GLN A 764 23.99 11.18 -25.22
CA GLN A 764 25.23 10.41 -25.32
C GLN A 764 26.23 11.11 -26.23
N PRO A 765 27.56 11.01 -25.95
CA PRO A 765 28.59 11.65 -26.73
C PRO A 765 28.73 10.99 -28.12
N VAL A 766 29.14 11.79 -29.09
CA VAL A 766 29.46 11.34 -30.47
C VAL A 766 30.92 10.91 -30.57
N GLY A 767 31.62 10.66 -29.58
CA GLY A 767 33.01 10.23 -29.58
C GLY A 767 33.55 10.17 -28.17
N THR A 768 34.84 9.92 -28.03
CA THR A 768 35.49 9.93 -26.74
C THR A 768 35.71 11.40 -26.31
N LEU A 769 35.17 11.76 -25.17
CA LEU A 769 35.36 13.07 -24.57
C LEU A 769 36.43 12.99 -23.46
N PRO A 770 37.24 14.04 -23.26
CA PRO A 770 38.25 14.05 -22.19
C PRO A 770 37.57 14.00 -20.81
N GLY A 771 38.31 13.46 -19.86
CA GLY A 771 37.95 13.55 -18.43
C GLY A 771 38.03 14.96 -17.89
N ILE A 772 37.45 15.19 -16.75
CA ILE A 772 37.52 16.46 -16.00
C ILE A 772 38.62 16.33 -14.94
N ASP A 773 39.66 17.16 -15.04
CA ASP A 773 40.63 17.29 -13.96
C ASP A 773 40.04 18.15 -12.83
N SER A 774 39.82 17.54 -11.67
CA SER A 774 39.23 18.21 -10.52
C SER A 774 40.10 19.34 -9.90
N LYS A 775 41.40 19.35 -10.18
CA LYS A 775 42.33 20.39 -9.69
C LYS A 775 42.31 21.66 -10.52
N THR A 776 42.03 21.51 -11.82
CA THR A 776 42.04 22.60 -12.79
C THR A 776 40.65 22.91 -13.35
N PHE A 777 39.60 22.39 -12.74
CA PHE A 777 38.23 22.54 -13.22
C PHE A 777 37.79 24.02 -13.23
N ASP A 778 37.55 24.53 -14.44
CA ASP A 778 36.84 25.78 -14.70
C ASP A 778 35.51 25.50 -15.34
N TYR A 779 34.44 25.79 -14.64
CA TYR A 779 33.04 25.51 -15.08
C TYR A 779 32.70 26.20 -16.38
N ASN A 780 33.10 27.48 -16.56
CA ASN A 780 32.74 28.24 -17.76
C ASN A 780 33.53 27.75 -18.99
N ALA A 781 34.84 27.47 -18.83
CA ALA A 781 35.65 26.85 -19.88
C ALA A 781 35.12 25.47 -20.27
N PHE A 782 34.69 24.66 -19.27
CA PHE A 782 34.06 23.37 -19.47
C PHE A 782 32.75 23.49 -20.26
N MET A 783 31.81 24.35 -19.83
CA MET A 783 30.56 24.57 -20.54
C MET A 783 30.78 25.10 -21.97
N ALA A 784 31.73 26.01 -22.18
CA ALA A 784 32.07 26.54 -23.48
C ALA A 784 32.63 25.45 -24.43
N SER A 785 33.47 24.54 -23.90
CA SER A 785 34.07 23.46 -24.70
C SER A 785 33.05 22.40 -25.14
N PHE A 786 32.07 22.07 -24.29
CA PHE A 786 31.09 21.04 -24.57
C PHE A 786 29.83 21.53 -25.26
N TRP A 787 29.36 22.74 -24.94
CA TRP A 787 28.09 23.28 -25.39
C TRP A 787 28.26 24.43 -26.42
N GLY A 788 29.50 24.89 -26.64
CA GLY A 788 29.84 26.00 -27.55
C GLY A 788 29.59 27.40 -26.98
N ASP A 789 28.81 27.52 -25.89
CA ASP A 789 28.68 28.72 -25.09
C ASP A 789 28.26 28.38 -23.64
N ALA A 790 28.46 29.31 -22.72
CA ALA A 790 28.12 29.11 -21.31
C ALA A 790 26.61 29.00 -21.03
N SER A 791 25.77 29.41 -21.99
CA SER A 791 24.31 29.33 -21.87
C SER A 791 23.74 27.95 -22.16
N GLY A 792 24.51 27.04 -22.74
CA GLY A 792 24.06 25.72 -23.17
C GLY A 792 23.07 25.74 -24.33
N ASN A 793 22.89 26.90 -25.04
CA ASN A 793 21.90 27.03 -26.11
C ASN A 793 22.24 26.16 -27.31
N ARG A 794 23.51 25.97 -27.65
CA ARG A 794 23.95 25.11 -28.74
C ARG A 794 23.65 23.64 -28.55
N PHE A 795 23.42 23.22 -27.31
CA PHE A 795 22.99 21.87 -27.02
C PHE A 795 21.67 21.51 -27.75
N TYR A 796 20.80 22.49 -27.93
CA TYR A 796 19.51 22.31 -28.60
C TYR A 796 19.59 22.35 -30.12
N ASP A 797 20.62 22.96 -30.69
CA ASP A 797 20.79 23.06 -32.15
C ASP A 797 21.56 21.87 -32.75
N GLY A 798 22.04 20.95 -31.92
CA GLY A 798 22.77 19.75 -32.32
C GLY A 798 24.24 20.00 -32.63
N SER A 799 24.78 21.19 -32.34
CA SER A 799 26.20 21.53 -32.52
C SER A 799 27.08 21.09 -31.34
N SER A 800 26.48 20.59 -30.27
CA SER A 800 27.21 19.95 -29.16
C SER A 800 27.75 18.57 -29.56
N GLY A 801 28.80 18.10 -28.90
CA GLY A 801 29.35 16.76 -29.12
C GLY A 801 28.44 15.61 -28.63
N PHE A 802 27.15 15.86 -28.41
CA PHE A 802 26.18 14.88 -27.90
C PHE A 802 25.06 14.64 -28.89
N ARG A 803 24.56 13.39 -28.89
CA ARG A 803 23.33 12.99 -29.60
C ARG A 803 22.22 12.66 -28.62
N GLU A 804 21.01 13.06 -28.98
CA GLU A 804 19.79 12.70 -28.23
C GLU A 804 19.46 11.23 -28.45
N SER A 805 19.42 10.46 -27.37
CA SER A 805 18.96 9.07 -27.34
C SER A 805 17.54 9.00 -26.75
N LEU A 806 16.68 8.28 -27.44
CA LEU A 806 15.32 8.01 -27.00
C LEU A 806 15.21 6.55 -26.55
N THR A 807 14.93 6.34 -25.27
CA THR A 807 14.65 5.02 -24.71
C THR A 807 13.15 4.86 -24.55
N ARG A 808 12.57 3.84 -25.16
CA ARG A 808 11.16 3.47 -25.01
C ARG A 808 11.07 2.16 -24.27
N GLN A 809 10.29 2.13 -23.21
CA GLN A 809 10.07 0.93 -22.42
C GLN A 809 8.57 0.61 -22.38
N LEU A 810 8.22 -0.63 -22.66
CA LEU A 810 6.88 -1.18 -22.49
C LEU A 810 6.93 -2.29 -21.46
N GLY A 811 6.34 -2.02 -20.29
CA GLY A 811 6.11 -3.04 -19.26
C GLY A 811 4.67 -3.50 -19.32
N TYR A 812 4.44 -4.79 -19.10
CA TYR A 812 3.09 -5.35 -19.02
C TYR A 812 3.04 -6.53 -18.09
N SER A 813 1.90 -6.69 -17.43
CA SER A 813 1.65 -7.84 -16.58
C SER A 813 0.22 -8.32 -16.73
N ALA A 814 0.05 -9.62 -16.57
CA ALA A 814 -1.26 -10.26 -16.45
C ALA A 814 -1.21 -11.27 -15.32
N THR A 815 -2.20 -11.22 -14.44
CA THR A 815 -2.33 -12.15 -13.32
C THR A 815 -3.75 -12.69 -13.27
N LEU A 816 -3.86 -14.00 -13.14
CA LEU A 816 -5.09 -14.73 -12.91
C LEU A 816 -5.01 -15.40 -11.54
N ASP A 817 -5.95 -15.07 -10.66
CA ASP A 817 -6.14 -15.73 -9.38
C ASP A 817 -7.46 -16.48 -9.38
N LEU A 818 -7.39 -17.79 -9.22
CA LEU A 818 -8.55 -18.65 -9.01
C LEU A 818 -8.56 -19.12 -7.56
N THR A 819 -9.51 -18.64 -6.79
CA THR A 819 -9.65 -18.97 -5.37
C THR A 819 -10.88 -19.82 -5.15
N TYR A 820 -10.72 -20.95 -4.47
CA TYR A 820 -11.79 -21.71 -3.83
C TYR A 820 -11.70 -21.51 -2.32
N SER A 821 -12.79 -21.16 -1.67
CA SER A 821 -12.82 -20.92 -0.23
C SER A 821 -14.13 -21.46 0.37
N ASN A 822 -14.07 -22.69 0.89
CA ASN A 822 -15.12 -23.22 1.74
C ASN A 822 -14.83 -22.85 3.21
N PRO A 823 -15.70 -22.13 3.92
CA PRO A 823 -15.44 -21.65 5.28
C PRO A 823 -15.14 -22.75 6.30
N LYS A 824 -15.57 -23.98 6.02
CA LYS A 824 -15.49 -25.08 7.00
C LYS A 824 -14.28 -26.01 6.82
N LYS A 825 -13.69 -26.11 5.61
CA LYS A 825 -12.71 -27.19 5.36
C LYS A 825 -11.52 -26.79 4.51
N LEU A 826 -11.71 -26.22 3.32
CA LEU A 826 -10.67 -26.07 2.32
C LEU A 826 -10.68 -24.68 1.73
N ARG A 827 -9.52 -24.08 1.68
CA ARG A 827 -9.24 -22.90 0.86
C ARG A 827 -8.02 -23.21 0.01
N PHE A 828 -8.09 -22.92 -1.27
CA PHE A 828 -6.90 -22.84 -2.09
C PHE A 828 -6.98 -21.65 -3.05
N THR A 829 -5.82 -21.13 -3.42
CA THR A 829 -5.65 -20.07 -4.41
C THR A 829 -4.60 -20.51 -5.40
N PHE A 830 -4.98 -20.57 -6.65
CA PHE A 830 -4.06 -20.78 -7.77
C PHE A 830 -3.81 -19.42 -8.41
N THR A 831 -2.55 -19.01 -8.47
CA THR A 831 -2.11 -17.76 -9.11
C THR A 831 -1.23 -18.07 -10.31
N ASN A 832 -1.57 -17.53 -11.45
CA ASN A 832 -0.77 -17.54 -12.67
C ASN A 832 -0.45 -16.10 -13.04
N SER A 833 0.82 -15.74 -13.12
CA SER A 833 1.25 -14.37 -13.41
C SER A 833 2.34 -14.35 -14.48
N PHE A 834 2.19 -13.43 -15.40
CA PHE A 834 3.17 -13.13 -16.44
C PHE A 834 3.53 -11.65 -16.39
N ILE A 835 4.81 -11.34 -16.36
CA ILE A 835 5.35 -9.97 -16.38
C ILE A 835 6.33 -9.88 -17.53
N GLY A 836 6.20 -8.89 -18.37
CA GLY A 836 7.12 -8.60 -19.49
C GLY A 836 7.61 -7.17 -19.46
N SER A 837 8.84 -6.96 -19.88
CA SER A 837 9.46 -5.65 -20.09
C SER A 837 10.26 -5.68 -21.39
N ASN A 838 9.94 -4.74 -22.28
CA ASN A 838 10.66 -4.55 -23.55
C ASN A 838 11.23 -3.14 -23.54
N ALA A 839 12.50 -2.98 -23.86
CA ALA A 839 13.17 -1.69 -24.00
C ALA A 839 13.78 -1.55 -25.39
N TRP A 840 13.61 -0.40 -25.99
CA TRP A 840 14.13 -0.04 -27.32
C TRP A 840 14.91 1.25 -27.20
N TYR A 841 16.13 1.22 -27.74
CA TYR A 841 17.06 2.35 -27.77
C TYR A 841 17.18 2.89 -29.19
N SER A 842 17.06 4.21 -29.35
CA SER A 842 17.03 4.82 -30.71
C SER A 842 18.40 4.90 -31.37
N LEU A 843 19.47 4.91 -30.61
CA LEU A 843 20.83 5.06 -31.10
C LEU A 843 21.54 3.73 -31.29
N ASP A 844 21.23 2.73 -30.49
CA ASP A 844 21.81 1.40 -30.61
C ASP A 844 20.76 0.30 -30.42
N ASN A 845 20.49 -0.43 -31.49
CA ASN A 845 19.57 -1.56 -31.46
C ASN A 845 20.12 -2.81 -30.72
N LYS A 846 21.46 -2.89 -30.52
CA LYS A 846 22.07 -3.99 -29.75
C LYS A 846 21.66 -3.92 -28.28
N ALA A 847 21.44 -2.71 -27.76
CA ALA A 847 20.96 -2.47 -26.40
C ALA A 847 19.48 -2.85 -26.18
N ASN A 848 18.73 -3.21 -27.23
CA ASN A 848 17.33 -3.61 -27.10
C ASN A 848 17.20 -4.87 -26.27
N THR A 849 16.36 -4.81 -25.24
CA THR A 849 16.15 -5.92 -24.30
C THR A 849 14.70 -6.35 -24.23
N ASN A 850 14.51 -7.66 -24.03
CA ASN A 850 13.22 -8.26 -23.84
C ASN A 850 13.33 -9.24 -22.66
N THR A 851 12.68 -8.89 -21.55
CA THR A 851 12.70 -9.73 -20.36
C THR A 851 11.29 -10.16 -19.96
N TYR A 852 11.18 -11.39 -19.50
CA TYR A 852 9.91 -11.95 -19.09
C TYR A 852 10.07 -12.75 -17.80
N VAL A 853 9.07 -12.66 -16.91
CA VAL A 853 8.97 -13.47 -15.70
C VAL A 853 7.63 -14.17 -15.72
N TYR A 854 7.65 -15.47 -15.67
CA TYR A 854 6.47 -16.29 -15.50
C TYR A 854 6.43 -16.83 -14.07
N THR A 855 5.33 -16.62 -13.37
CA THR A 855 5.13 -17.09 -12.00
C THR A 855 3.87 -17.94 -11.91
N LEU A 856 4.01 -19.12 -11.34
CA LEU A 856 2.91 -20.01 -10.98
C LEU A 856 2.98 -20.24 -9.48
N SER A 857 1.87 -20.02 -8.76
CA SER A 857 1.84 -20.36 -7.34
C SER A 857 0.51 -21.01 -6.93
N LEU A 858 0.62 -21.86 -5.92
CA LEU A 858 -0.50 -22.56 -5.28
C LEU A 858 -0.39 -22.36 -3.77
N ASP A 859 -1.43 -21.82 -3.17
CA ASP A 859 -1.61 -21.72 -1.72
C ASP A 859 -2.82 -22.56 -1.31
N ALA A 860 -2.65 -23.49 -0.40
CA ALA A 860 -3.73 -24.37 0.05
C ALA A 860 -3.75 -24.43 1.58
N THR A 861 -4.92 -24.24 2.17
CA THR A 861 -5.16 -24.40 3.61
C THR A 861 -6.30 -25.39 3.82
N TYR A 862 -6.05 -26.40 4.63
CA TYR A 862 -7.03 -27.41 4.99
C TYR A 862 -7.20 -27.49 6.52
N ALA A 863 -8.42 -27.28 6.99
CA ALA A 863 -8.78 -27.43 8.39
C ALA A 863 -9.38 -28.83 8.63
N THR A 864 -8.72 -29.61 9.47
CA THR A 864 -9.16 -30.96 9.83
C THR A 864 -10.19 -30.93 10.96
N PRO A 865 -11.05 -31.98 11.07
CA PRO A 865 -12.00 -32.11 12.21
C PRO A 865 -11.33 -32.10 13.59
N HIS A 866 -10.07 -32.50 13.67
CA HIS A 866 -9.29 -32.55 14.94
C HIS A 866 -8.56 -31.25 15.26
N GLN A 867 -9.00 -30.09 14.72
CA GLN A 867 -8.41 -28.77 14.96
C GLN A 867 -6.95 -28.62 14.50
N PHE A 868 -6.50 -29.42 13.55
CA PHE A 868 -5.27 -29.15 12.82
C PHE A 868 -5.58 -28.28 11.59
N ASN A 869 -4.76 -27.26 11.37
CA ASN A 869 -4.76 -26.51 10.14
C ASN A 869 -3.45 -26.81 9.39
N LEU A 870 -3.57 -27.30 8.16
CA LEU A 870 -2.46 -27.58 7.26
C LEU A 870 -2.42 -26.49 6.22
N ASN A 871 -1.28 -25.81 6.07
CA ASN A 871 -1.08 -24.82 5.00
C ASN A 871 0.15 -25.23 4.18
N GLY A 872 -0.03 -25.33 2.87
CA GLY A 872 1.01 -25.57 1.88
C GLY A 872 1.08 -24.43 0.88
N TYR A 873 2.26 -23.94 0.58
CA TYR A 873 2.51 -22.94 -0.45
C TYR A 873 3.62 -23.38 -1.36
N TYR A 874 3.36 -23.41 -2.67
CA TYR A 874 4.33 -23.65 -3.71
C TYR A 874 4.38 -22.49 -4.68
N SER A 875 5.56 -22.05 -5.09
CA SER A 875 5.77 -21.03 -6.11
C SER A 875 6.89 -21.45 -7.05
N LEU A 876 6.67 -21.28 -8.34
CA LEU A 876 7.64 -21.47 -9.41
C LEU A 876 7.78 -20.16 -10.17
N GLN A 877 9.01 -19.66 -10.34
CA GLN A 877 9.29 -18.47 -11.16
C GLN A 877 10.34 -18.83 -12.21
N ARG A 878 10.09 -18.46 -13.45
CA ARG A 878 11.01 -18.62 -14.57
C ARG A 878 11.31 -17.29 -15.21
N TYR A 879 12.58 -17.01 -15.37
CA TYR A 879 13.11 -15.77 -15.91
C TYR A 879 13.62 -15.99 -17.34
N PHE A 880 13.34 -15.07 -18.25
CA PHE A 880 13.78 -15.10 -19.63
C PHE A 880 14.36 -13.75 -20.01
N GLY A 881 15.48 -13.74 -20.75
CA GLY A 881 16.15 -12.50 -21.19
C GLY A 881 16.97 -11.82 -20.09
N TYR A 882 17.21 -12.49 -18.97
CA TYR A 882 18.13 -12.07 -17.90
C TYR A 882 19.55 -12.54 -18.17
N SER A 883 20.54 -11.88 -17.56
CA SER A 883 21.95 -12.29 -17.63
C SER A 883 22.15 -13.75 -17.26
N ASP A 884 23.09 -14.43 -17.91
CA ASP A 884 23.44 -15.82 -17.63
C ASP A 884 24.10 -16.02 -16.26
N SER A 885 24.51 -14.95 -15.62
CA SER A 885 25.05 -14.95 -14.25
C SER A 885 24.05 -15.36 -13.17
N PHE A 886 22.76 -15.51 -13.50
CA PHE A 886 21.68 -15.80 -12.55
C PHE A 886 20.94 -17.08 -12.90
N SER A 887 20.41 -17.73 -11.86
CA SER A 887 19.52 -18.88 -12.05
C SER A 887 18.23 -18.43 -12.75
N LYS A 888 17.94 -19.04 -13.90
CA LYS A 888 16.74 -18.76 -14.70
C LYS A 888 15.46 -19.40 -14.13
N LEU A 889 15.59 -20.22 -13.10
CA LEU A 889 14.48 -20.92 -12.46
C LEU A 889 14.62 -20.83 -10.94
N THR A 890 13.62 -20.27 -10.28
CA THR A 890 13.50 -20.28 -8.82
C THR A 890 12.19 -20.93 -8.41
N ASN A 891 12.22 -21.68 -7.33
CA ASN A 891 11.04 -22.29 -6.76
C ASN A 891 11.11 -22.28 -5.23
N ALA A 892 9.96 -22.14 -4.58
CA ALA A 892 9.85 -22.17 -3.14
C ALA A 892 8.70 -23.10 -2.73
N LEU A 893 8.96 -23.94 -1.74
CA LEU A 893 7.96 -24.80 -1.11
C LEU A 893 7.97 -24.55 0.38
N ASN A 894 6.81 -24.12 0.91
CA ASN A 894 6.59 -23.86 2.32
C ASN A 894 5.48 -24.75 2.86
N PHE A 895 5.62 -25.23 4.07
CA PHE A 895 4.61 -26.02 4.74
C PHE A 895 4.47 -25.60 6.19
N THR A 896 3.22 -25.48 6.68
CA THR A 896 2.91 -25.10 8.05
C THR A 896 1.79 -26.00 8.58
N VAL A 897 2.01 -26.52 9.77
CA VAL A 897 0.99 -27.25 10.55
C VAL A 897 0.73 -26.46 11.82
N THR A 898 -0.53 -26.23 12.14
CA THR A 898 -0.91 -25.66 13.43
C THR A 898 -1.94 -26.55 14.12
N LYS A 899 -1.86 -26.63 15.44
CA LYS A 899 -2.81 -27.34 16.30
C LYS A 899 -3.29 -26.44 17.40
N ASP A 900 -4.60 -26.22 17.47
CA ASP A 900 -5.19 -25.52 18.60
C ASP A 900 -5.49 -26.48 19.76
N TRP A 901 -5.10 -26.10 20.96
CA TRP A 901 -5.37 -26.83 22.19
C TRP A 901 -5.61 -25.86 23.34
N ARG A 902 -6.85 -25.74 23.79
CA ARG A 902 -7.29 -24.77 24.82
C ARG A 902 -6.82 -23.34 24.48
N ALA A 903 -6.06 -22.71 25.37
CA ALA A 903 -5.52 -21.37 25.18
C ALA A 903 -4.22 -21.33 24.34
N PHE A 904 -3.72 -22.49 23.90
CA PHE A 904 -2.47 -22.63 23.16
C PHE A 904 -2.71 -23.00 21.71
N THR A 905 -1.87 -22.46 20.83
CA THR A 905 -1.70 -22.92 19.44
C THR A 905 -0.27 -23.36 19.26
N PHE A 906 -0.05 -24.62 18.91
CA PHE A 906 1.25 -25.14 18.52
C PHE A 906 1.42 -25.02 17.02
N SER A 907 2.62 -24.70 16.55
CA SER A 907 2.94 -24.58 15.12
C SER A 907 4.25 -25.26 14.78
N ALA A 908 4.30 -25.93 13.64
CA ALA A 908 5.51 -26.43 12.99
C ALA A 908 5.56 -25.88 11.57
N GLN A 909 6.67 -25.28 11.19
CA GLN A 909 6.83 -24.61 9.91
C GLN A 909 8.13 -25.09 9.23
N ALA A 910 8.04 -25.40 7.96
CA ALA A 910 9.18 -25.64 7.07
C ALA A 910 9.11 -24.61 5.94
N ARG A 911 10.17 -23.85 5.75
CA ARG A 911 10.26 -22.74 4.80
C ARG A 911 11.36 -23.01 3.79
N ASP A 912 11.10 -22.60 2.55
CA ASP A 912 12.00 -22.79 1.41
C ASP A 912 12.65 -24.20 1.38
N ILE A 913 11.80 -25.24 1.49
CA ILE A 913 12.23 -26.65 1.60
C ILE A 913 13.14 -27.04 0.43
N LEU A 914 12.90 -26.45 -0.75
CA LEU A 914 13.66 -26.70 -1.97
C LEU A 914 15.00 -25.93 -2.01
N ASN A 915 15.19 -24.96 -1.09
CA ASN A 915 16.38 -24.15 -0.93
C ASN A 915 16.82 -23.41 -2.22
N ASN A 916 15.86 -22.83 -2.93
CA ASN A 916 16.06 -22.18 -4.22
C ASN A 916 15.32 -20.81 -4.30
N GLY A 917 15.14 -20.14 -3.19
CA GLY A 917 14.46 -18.85 -3.09
C GLY A 917 15.42 -17.67 -3.24
N LEU A 918 15.95 -17.38 -4.42
CA LEU A 918 16.75 -16.18 -4.69
C LEU A 918 15.84 -15.03 -5.16
N THR A 919 16.14 -13.81 -4.72
CA THR A 919 15.45 -12.61 -5.21
C THR A 919 16.27 -11.97 -6.32
N VAL A 920 15.76 -12.04 -7.54
CA VAL A 920 16.36 -11.41 -8.73
C VAL A 920 15.53 -10.21 -9.14
N SER A 921 16.18 -9.10 -9.48
CA SER A 921 15.55 -7.91 -10.06
C SER A 921 16.26 -7.45 -11.33
N HIS A 922 15.49 -6.98 -12.30
CA HIS A 922 15.98 -6.42 -13.56
C HIS A 922 15.60 -4.94 -13.63
N ALA A 923 16.58 -4.11 -13.93
CA ALA A 923 16.38 -2.68 -14.14
C ALA A 923 16.89 -2.28 -15.52
N VAL A 924 16.08 -1.49 -16.24
CA VAL A 924 16.47 -0.88 -17.51
C VAL A 924 16.92 0.54 -17.23
N SER A 925 18.15 0.87 -17.61
CA SER A 925 18.70 2.22 -17.61
C SER A 925 18.55 2.88 -18.99
N GLU A 926 19.03 4.10 -19.11
CA GLU A 926 18.99 4.86 -20.34
C GLU A 926 20.05 4.40 -21.36
N THR A 927 21.05 3.65 -20.93
CA THR A 927 22.18 3.19 -21.74
C THR A 927 22.38 1.68 -21.71
N GLY A 928 21.60 0.95 -20.88
CA GLY A 928 21.78 -0.49 -20.74
C GLY A 928 20.85 -1.11 -19.69
N THR A 929 21.26 -2.23 -19.17
CA THR A 929 20.49 -3.00 -18.18
C THR A 929 21.31 -3.37 -16.96
N THR A 930 20.66 -3.62 -15.84
CA THR A 930 21.29 -4.11 -14.63
C THR A 930 20.44 -5.21 -14.04
N ASP A 931 21.03 -6.37 -13.88
CA ASP A 931 20.48 -7.47 -13.12
C ASP A 931 21.12 -7.51 -11.73
N SER A 932 20.31 -7.67 -10.70
CA SER A 932 20.82 -7.77 -9.35
C SER A 932 20.09 -8.85 -8.56
N TYR A 933 20.82 -9.51 -7.68
CA TYR A 933 20.23 -10.40 -6.71
C TYR A 933 20.67 -10.05 -5.28
N ARG A 934 19.81 -10.36 -4.33
CA ARG A 934 20.01 -10.07 -2.91
C ARG A 934 19.86 -11.33 -2.09
N LEU A 935 20.59 -11.36 -1.00
CA LEU A 935 20.54 -12.41 -0.01
C LEU A 935 19.12 -12.60 0.54
N SER A 936 18.68 -13.85 0.54
CA SER A 936 17.48 -14.31 1.26
C SER A 936 17.88 -15.42 2.26
N MET A 937 17.08 -15.57 3.31
CA MET A 937 17.21 -16.70 4.23
C MET A 937 16.80 -17.98 3.47
N GLY A 938 17.68 -18.96 3.42
CA GLY A 938 17.40 -20.23 2.76
C GLY A 938 16.45 -21.13 3.56
N ARG A 939 16.55 -22.44 3.32
CA ARG A 939 15.74 -23.45 3.97
C ARG A 939 15.86 -23.36 5.50
N HIS A 940 14.72 -23.33 6.18
CA HIS A 940 14.68 -23.28 7.64
C HIS A 940 13.40 -23.89 8.23
N PHE A 941 13.50 -24.29 9.48
CA PHE A 941 12.43 -24.94 10.24
C PHE A 941 12.18 -24.17 11.52
N LEU A 942 10.90 -24.00 11.89
CA LEU A 942 10.48 -23.33 13.10
C LEU A 942 9.42 -24.15 13.82
N LEU A 943 9.59 -24.29 15.14
CA LEU A 943 8.56 -24.78 16.05
C LEU A 943 8.10 -23.61 16.91
N GLY A 944 6.81 -23.52 17.19
CA GLY A 944 6.27 -22.39 17.93
C GLY A 944 5.09 -22.73 18.80
N VAL A 945 4.92 -21.89 19.80
CA VAL A 945 3.76 -21.89 20.68
C VAL A 945 3.22 -20.47 20.81
N THR A 946 1.90 -20.36 20.73
CA THR A 946 1.17 -19.13 21.00
C THR A 946 0.24 -19.37 22.19
N TRP A 947 0.39 -18.59 23.25
CA TRP A 947 -0.50 -18.60 24.40
C TRP A 947 -1.40 -17.37 24.36
N ARG A 948 -2.72 -17.57 24.38
CA ARG A 948 -3.72 -16.50 24.45
C ARG A 948 -4.35 -16.49 25.83
N PHE A 949 -4.39 -15.33 26.45
CA PHE A 949 -4.89 -15.16 27.80
C PHE A 949 -5.73 -13.90 27.92
N GLY A 950 -6.60 -13.86 28.94
CA GLY A 950 -7.32 -12.66 29.28
C GLY A 950 -8.71 -12.92 29.87
N ARG A 951 -9.25 -11.84 30.41
CA ARG A 951 -10.62 -11.75 30.91
C ARG A 951 -11.26 -10.50 30.32
N MET A 952 -12.31 -10.68 29.55
CA MET A 952 -13.15 -9.60 29.05
C MET A 952 -14.58 -9.82 29.55
N GLY A 953 -15.10 -8.87 30.32
CA GLY A 953 -16.39 -9.05 31.00
C GLY A 953 -16.34 -10.14 32.09
N ASN A 954 -17.41 -10.89 32.21
CA ASN A 954 -17.51 -12.00 33.20
C ASN A 954 -16.94 -13.33 32.68
N ILE A 955 -16.38 -13.38 31.45
CA ILE A 955 -15.92 -14.62 30.83
C ILE A 955 -14.39 -14.69 30.93
N GLN A 956 -13.88 -15.72 31.64
CA GLN A 956 -12.46 -16.09 31.58
C GLN A 956 -12.15 -16.84 30.32
N MET A 957 -11.20 -16.37 29.47
CA MET A 957 -10.81 -17.05 28.26
C MET A 957 -10.35 -18.50 28.42
N ASN A 958 -10.02 -18.91 29.65
CA ASN A 958 -9.52 -20.25 29.98
C ASN A 958 -10.61 -21.22 30.54
N ARG A 959 -11.89 -20.82 30.68
CA ARG A 959 -12.90 -21.65 31.35
C ARG A 959 -14.03 -22.22 30.51
N ALA A 960 -14.06 -21.92 29.19
CA ALA A 960 -15.25 -22.23 28.39
C ALA A 960 -15.42 -23.70 27.94
N ASN A 961 -14.49 -24.61 28.31
CA ASN A 961 -14.62 -26.03 27.91
C ASN A 961 -15.53 -26.89 28.77
N ARG A 962 -16.18 -26.35 29.84
CA ARG A 962 -17.09 -27.15 30.66
C ARG A 962 -18.58 -26.99 30.33
N ALA A 963 -18.96 -25.98 29.59
CA ALA A 963 -20.38 -25.77 29.24
C ALA A 963 -20.78 -26.43 27.91
N SER A 964 -19.84 -26.78 27.03
CA SER A 964 -20.13 -27.47 25.76
C SER A 964 -20.15 -28.99 25.86
N GLU A 965 -19.59 -29.59 26.92
CA GLU A 965 -19.67 -31.04 27.15
C GLU A 965 -21.02 -31.50 27.73
N GLY A 966 -21.85 -30.57 28.25
CA GLY A 966 -23.19 -30.86 28.76
C GLY A 966 -24.31 -30.94 27.74
N ILE A 967 -24.09 -30.46 26.52
CA ILE A 967 -25.12 -30.40 25.46
C ILE A 967 -24.98 -31.49 24.38
N GLN A 968 -23.91 -32.28 24.42
CA GLN A 968 -23.66 -33.34 23.43
C GLN A 968 -24.08 -34.75 23.87
N ARG A 969 -24.81 -34.88 24.97
CA ARG A 969 -25.27 -36.22 25.46
C ARG A 969 -26.76 -36.52 25.27
N ASP A 970 -27.55 -35.57 24.79
CA ASP A 970 -28.94 -35.88 24.42
C ASP A 970 -29.24 -35.26 23.03
N PHE A 971 -28.91 -36.03 21.96
CA PHE A 971 -29.61 -36.18 20.69
C PHE A 971 -28.74 -36.97 19.75
#